data_43cd3fe94e712c557fa4c28117a5d0e9
#
_entry.id   43cd3fe94e712c557fa4c28117a5d0e9
#
_cell.length_a   1.000
_cell.length_b   1.000
_cell.length_c   1.000
_cell.angle_alpha   90.00
_cell.angle_beta   90.00
_cell.angle_gamma   90.00
#
_symmetry.space_group_name_H-M   'P 1'
#
loop_
_entity.id
_entity.type
_entity.pdbx_description
1 polymer ?
#
loop_
_entity_poly.entity_id
_entity_poly.type
_entity_poly.pdbx_seq_one_letter_code
_entity_poly.pdbx_strand_id
1 'polypeptide(L)'
;MNESNENLFLELPIIPLRGIVVFPKMVLHFDVGRKKSIKALQKAMDDDQKVFLVCQKDASVDEPNIDDMYDVGVICTIRQMMRIPGSENMRVVVEGDERATLYSFTSVKPYIGGLVEIAGDNNSNLEISDDEDKAYQRIIKREFERYASLMPKISNEVIAKVISIKDSGELADFVCSNTFLDYYEKQDVLSALDQSERICQLVVYLKKENNALEIESEIQEKVQNEIDKSQREYYLREEMKVISEALGESDNPLEEAEEYKSKVSALKCSDDIKEKLLKECDKLAKMPSGSHEGTVERNYLDKCLEIPFGKYTKDSINLEKSRKILDKEHYGLDKVKERIVDSLAVYKRNPEFNGQILCLAGPPGVGKTSIVKSLAKSMGRKYVRIALGGIHDEAEIRGHRKTYIGSMPGRIVEAVIKSGVMNPIILLDEIDKVGNDFKGDPSSALLEALDPEQNNSFADHYIEFPLDLSRVLFITTANDVSAIAGPLYDRMEVIELNSYTALEKFYIAKKHLVKKEMIKHSLTSKEFKISDDAINILIENYTREAGVRTLEKQIATLCRKATVSLESGAKSFKVTDKNIEKYLGKKKFSDDLVSKEDQVGTVNGLAWTSVGGTMLPIEVSVLNGTGKIELTGNLGDVMKESAKTAVSYIRSKASEYGIDEDFYKNKDIHIHAPEAAVPKDGPSAGLAITTAIVSELTGIAIKSNVAMTGEISLKGKALAIGGLKEKSMAAYKAGCDTVIIPQDNKKDLDEISDEVKQVIDFISVKNFDEVLPIALVSRPIKKKEVKENIIVTDKTSKTNVVTQ
;
A
#
# COMPACT_ATOMS: atom_id res chain seq x y z
N MET A 1 -21.53 -48.64 -36.49
CA MET A 1 -20.78 -48.72 -35.24
C MET A 1 -19.34 -48.42 -35.56
N ASN A 2 -18.90 -47.30 -35.13
CA ASN A 2 -17.50 -46.83 -34.91
C ASN A 2 -16.51 -46.81 -36.08
N GLU A 3 -16.61 -45.79 -36.92
CA GLU A 3 -15.50 -45.32 -37.76
C GLU A 3 -15.20 -43.78 -37.56
N SER A 4 -15.69 -43.18 -36.50
CA SER A 4 -15.62 -41.72 -36.33
C SER A 4 -14.72 -41.21 -35.18
N ASN A 5 -13.92 -42.08 -34.51
CA ASN A 5 -13.14 -41.65 -33.34
C ASN A 5 -11.62 -41.84 -33.44
N GLU A 6 -11.04 -42.25 -34.57
CA GLU A 6 -9.59 -42.51 -34.69
C GLU A 6 -8.75 -41.29 -35.20
N ASN A 7 -9.33 -40.15 -35.55
CA ASN A 7 -8.62 -39.00 -36.12
C ASN A 7 -8.46 -37.79 -35.19
N LEU A 8 -8.74 -37.92 -33.90
CA LEU A 8 -8.66 -36.78 -32.97
C LEU A 8 -7.26 -36.54 -32.37
N PHE A 9 -6.39 -37.55 -32.38
CA PHE A 9 -5.06 -37.45 -31.78
C PHE A 9 -3.98 -37.63 -32.84
N LEU A 10 -3.02 -36.71 -32.85
CA LEU A 10 -1.84 -36.74 -33.73
C LEU A 10 -0.57 -36.75 -32.89
N GLU A 11 0.40 -37.59 -33.23
CA GLU A 11 1.74 -37.50 -32.64
C GLU A 11 2.60 -36.60 -33.49
N LEU A 12 2.99 -35.44 -32.95
CA LEU A 12 3.70 -34.43 -33.69
C LEU A 12 4.97 -33.97 -32.95
N PRO A 13 6.02 -33.55 -33.73
CA PRO A 13 7.12 -32.82 -33.16
C PRO A 13 6.68 -31.44 -32.63
N ILE A 14 7.17 -31.07 -31.44
CA ILE A 14 6.81 -29.82 -30.75
C ILE A 14 7.96 -28.82 -30.86
N ILE A 15 7.65 -27.59 -31.19
CA ILE A 15 8.60 -26.47 -31.17
C ILE A 15 8.08 -25.36 -30.27
N PRO A 16 8.75 -25.09 -29.13
CA PRO A 16 8.41 -23.98 -28.27
C PRO A 16 8.89 -22.65 -28.88
N LEU A 17 7.96 -21.72 -29.02
CA LEU A 17 8.19 -20.37 -29.53
C LEU A 17 8.39 -19.37 -28.38
N ARG A 18 9.28 -18.43 -28.57
CA ARG A 18 9.63 -17.42 -27.59
C ARG A 18 8.88 -16.13 -27.85
N GLY A 19 7.86 -15.86 -27.02
CA GLY A 19 7.08 -14.62 -27.11
C GLY A 19 6.31 -14.43 -28.42
N ILE A 20 6.08 -15.52 -29.16
CA ILE A 20 5.31 -15.52 -30.41
C ILE A 20 4.18 -16.55 -30.28
N VAL A 21 2.98 -16.12 -30.59
CA VAL A 21 1.78 -16.97 -30.62
C VAL A 21 1.34 -17.10 -32.07
N VAL A 22 1.11 -18.31 -32.50
CA VAL A 22 0.62 -18.64 -33.85
C VAL A 22 -0.87 -18.88 -33.78
N PHE A 23 -1.58 -18.40 -34.79
CA PHE A 23 -3.03 -18.63 -34.94
C PHE A 23 -3.31 -19.49 -36.17
N PRO A 24 -4.46 -20.16 -36.25
CA PRO A 24 -4.91 -20.81 -37.47
C PRO A 24 -4.93 -19.86 -38.66
N LYS A 25 -4.55 -20.35 -39.82
CA LYS A 25 -4.42 -19.60 -41.12
C LYS A 25 -3.37 -18.46 -41.10
N MET A 26 -2.56 -18.36 -40.03
CA MET A 26 -1.45 -17.40 -39.95
C MET A 26 -0.22 -17.96 -40.67
N VAL A 27 0.42 -17.16 -41.49
CA VAL A 27 1.74 -17.47 -42.07
C VAL A 27 2.81 -16.79 -41.24
N LEU A 28 3.71 -17.58 -40.66
CA LEU A 28 4.77 -17.08 -39.80
C LEU A 28 6.15 -17.44 -40.36
N HIS A 29 7.04 -16.46 -40.33
CA HIS A 29 8.46 -16.62 -40.63
C HIS A 29 9.28 -16.46 -39.34
N PHE A 30 10.09 -17.46 -38.98
CA PHE A 30 10.94 -17.38 -37.81
C PHE A 30 12.21 -18.19 -37.95
N ASP A 31 13.21 -17.84 -37.16
CA ASP A 31 14.51 -18.50 -37.17
C ASP A 31 14.59 -19.46 -35.97
N VAL A 32 15.01 -20.70 -36.24
CA VAL A 32 15.18 -21.77 -35.26
C VAL A 32 16.65 -22.05 -35.03
N GLY A 33 17.09 -21.83 -33.76
CA GLY A 33 18.51 -22.04 -33.38
C GLY A 33 18.72 -23.17 -32.37
N ARG A 34 17.66 -23.57 -31.64
CA ARG A 34 17.74 -24.63 -30.61
C ARG A 34 17.93 -26.00 -31.26
N LYS A 35 18.92 -26.76 -30.78
CA LYS A 35 19.23 -28.10 -31.35
C LYS A 35 18.06 -29.06 -31.33
N LYS A 36 17.23 -29.05 -30.26
CA LYS A 36 16.02 -29.88 -30.15
C LYS A 36 14.98 -29.45 -31.19
N SER A 37 14.74 -28.16 -31.36
CA SER A 37 13.78 -27.61 -32.31
C SER A 37 14.21 -27.84 -33.77
N ILE A 38 15.51 -27.75 -34.06
CA ILE A 38 16.05 -28.08 -35.39
C ILE A 38 15.80 -29.59 -35.74
N LYS A 39 16.00 -30.48 -34.75
CA LYS A 39 15.71 -31.91 -34.92
C LYS A 39 14.20 -32.19 -35.06
N ALA A 40 13.37 -31.42 -34.34
CA ALA A 40 11.93 -31.48 -34.50
C ALA A 40 11.49 -31.12 -35.92
N LEU A 41 12.06 -30.03 -36.48
CA LEU A 41 11.84 -29.65 -37.89
C LEU A 41 12.29 -30.69 -38.89
N GLN A 42 13.47 -31.26 -38.68
CA GLN A 42 13.97 -32.33 -39.57
C GLN A 42 13.03 -33.54 -39.56
N LYS A 43 12.58 -33.97 -38.37
CA LYS A 43 11.63 -35.06 -38.22
C LYS A 43 10.30 -34.72 -38.89
N ALA A 44 9.78 -33.50 -38.70
CA ALA A 44 8.55 -33.08 -39.37
C ALA A 44 8.67 -33.10 -40.92
N MET A 45 9.82 -32.72 -41.46
CA MET A 45 10.06 -32.76 -42.90
C MET A 45 10.19 -34.19 -43.48
N ASP A 46 10.65 -35.15 -42.66
CA ASP A 46 10.73 -36.57 -43.06
C ASP A 46 9.32 -37.25 -43.01
N ASP A 47 8.40 -36.71 -42.24
CA ASP A 47 7.02 -37.19 -42.11
C ASP A 47 6.07 -36.30 -42.94
N ASP A 48 4.91 -35.91 -42.39
CA ASP A 48 3.81 -35.20 -43.05
C ASP A 48 4.00 -33.67 -43.17
N GLN A 49 5.19 -33.14 -42.88
CA GLN A 49 5.53 -31.69 -42.81
C GLN A 49 4.72 -30.95 -41.79
N LYS A 50 4.12 -31.63 -40.82
CA LYS A 50 3.35 -31.02 -39.73
C LYS A 50 4.19 -30.90 -38.46
N VAL A 51 3.98 -29.79 -37.74
CA VAL A 51 4.65 -29.49 -36.50
C VAL A 51 3.66 -28.79 -35.54
N PHE A 52 3.76 -29.10 -34.27
CA PHE A 52 2.97 -28.41 -33.26
C PHE A 52 3.78 -27.25 -32.70
N LEU A 53 3.28 -26.03 -32.87
CA LEU A 53 3.88 -24.80 -32.38
C LEU A 53 3.15 -24.33 -31.12
N VAL A 54 3.88 -24.11 -30.06
CA VAL A 54 3.34 -23.69 -28.75
C VAL A 54 4.19 -22.58 -28.17
N CYS A 55 3.55 -21.60 -27.54
CA CYS A 55 4.26 -20.50 -26.90
C CYS A 55 4.86 -20.93 -25.55
N GLN A 56 6.01 -20.36 -25.20
CA GLN A 56 6.57 -20.47 -23.85
C GLN A 56 5.84 -19.53 -22.87
N LYS A 57 5.66 -19.99 -21.61
CA LYS A 57 5.09 -19.18 -20.54
C LYS A 57 6.01 -18.00 -20.18
N ASP A 58 7.31 -18.25 -20.17
CA ASP A 58 8.32 -17.20 -19.94
C ASP A 58 9.30 -17.12 -21.13
N ALA A 59 9.27 -16.01 -21.83
CA ALA A 59 10.13 -15.75 -23.00
C ALA A 59 11.63 -15.64 -22.64
N SER A 60 11.99 -15.47 -21.37
CA SER A 60 13.40 -15.35 -20.94
C SER A 60 14.12 -16.69 -20.86
N VAL A 61 13.40 -17.79 -20.78
CA VAL A 61 13.97 -19.15 -20.67
C VAL A 61 14.56 -19.62 -21.99
N ASP A 62 15.88 -19.88 -21.99
CA ASP A 62 16.60 -20.30 -23.20
C ASP A 62 16.30 -21.76 -23.61
N GLU A 63 16.27 -22.69 -22.66
CA GLU A 63 15.92 -24.09 -22.90
C GLU A 63 14.66 -24.45 -22.07
N PRO A 64 13.45 -24.27 -22.63
CA PRO A 64 12.22 -24.57 -21.91
C PRO A 64 12.07 -26.05 -21.62
N ASN A 65 11.63 -26.34 -20.40
CA ASN A 65 11.15 -27.65 -19.99
C ASN A 65 9.67 -27.82 -20.37
N ILE A 66 9.12 -28.96 -20.06
CA ILE A 66 7.73 -29.30 -20.31
C ILE A 66 6.77 -28.31 -19.63
N ASP A 67 7.05 -27.97 -18.37
CA ASP A 67 6.22 -27.06 -17.56
C ASP A 67 6.27 -25.58 -17.99
N ASP A 68 7.27 -25.23 -18.78
CA ASP A 68 7.49 -23.87 -19.28
C ASP A 68 6.69 -23.55 -20.55
N MET A 69 5.89 -24.48 -21.07
CA MET A 69 5.07 -24.33 -22.26
C MET A 69 3.58 -24.24 -21.90
N TYR A 70 2.83 -23.57 -22.74
CA TYR A 70 1.37 -23.60 -22.65
C TYR A 70 0.83 -24.93 -23.18
N ASP A 71 -0.40 -25.28 -22.83
CA ASP A 71 -1.01 -26.54 -23.23
C ASP A 71 -1.69 -26.43 -24.62
N VAL A 72 -2.13 -25.21 -24.98
CA VAL A 72 -2.78 -24.96 -26.26
C VAL A 72 -1.80 -24.30 -27.24
N GLY A 73 -1.73 -24.84 -28.41
CA GLY A 73 -0.94 -24.38 -29.54
C GLY A 73 -1.64 -24.59 -30.89
N VAL A 74 -0.87 -24.52 -31.95
CA VAL A 74 -1.40 -24.71 -33.33
C VAL A 74 -0.57 -25.75 -34.06
N ILE A 75 -1.27 -26.65 -34.72
CA ILE A 75 -0.68 -27.56 -35.72
C ILE A 75 -0.39 -26.71 -36.95
N CYS A 76 0.84 -26.75 -37.42
CA CYS A 76 1.28 -25.96 -38.56
C CYS A 76 1.91 -26.84 -39.62
N THR A 77 1.67 -26.51 -40.89
CA THR A 77 2.36 -27.10 -42.04
C THR A 77 3.59 -26.29 -42.39
N ILE A 78 4.72 -26.94 -42.53
CA ILE A 78 5.97 -26.32 -42.95
C ILE A 78 5.92 -26.10 -44.47
N ARG A 79 5.87 -24.84 -44.92
CA ARG A 79 5.82 -24.44 -46.32
C ARG A 79 7.21 -24.32 -46.94
N GLN A 80 8.16 -23.80 -46.16
CA GLN A 80 9.52 -23.62 -46.63
C GLN A 80 10.51 -23.71 -45.46
N MET A 81 11.66 -24.35 -45.69
CA MET A 81 12.74 -24.42 -44.74
C MET A 81 14.06 -24.13 -45.43
N MET A 82 14.85 -23.19 -44.90
CA MET A 82 16.14 -22.80 -45.47
C MET A 82 17.19 -22.70 -44.38
N ARG A 83 18.40 -23.14 -44.67
CA ARG A 83 19.55 -22.95 -43.77
C ARG A 83 20.11 -21.54 -43.95
N ILE A 84 20.34 -20.84 -42.83
CA ILE A 84 20.90 -19.50 -42.85
C ILE A 84 22.42 -19.63 -43.19
N PRO A 85 22.94 -18.99 -44.25
CA PRO A 85 24.36 -19.05 -44.58
C PRO A 85 25.23 -18.51 -43.41
N GLY A 86 26.23 -19.30 -42.99
CA GLY A 86 27.12 -18.91 -41.89
C GLY A 86 26.59 -19.12 -40.47
N SER A 87 25.46 -19.78 -40.30
CA SER A 87 24.85 -20.10 -39.00
C SER A 87 24.37 -21.56 -38.98
N GLU A 88 24.25 -22.15 -37.80
CA GLU A 88 23.56 -23.42 -37.60
C GLU A 88 22.02 -23.25 -37.59
N ASN A 89 21.52 -22.03 -37.64
CA ASN A 89 20.07 -21.73 -37.53
C ASN A 89 19.35 -22.03 -38.83
N MET A 90 18.10 -22.40 -38.71
CA MET A 90 17.19 -22.67 -39.80
C MET A 90 16.11 -21.60 -39.86
N ARG A 91 15.86 -21.01 -41.03
CA ARG A 91 14.72 -20.14 -41.30
C ARG A 91 13.58 -20.97 -41.80
N VAL A 92 12.41 -20.83 -41.18
CA VAL A 92 11.23 -21.64 -41.48
C VAL A 92 10.05 -20.73 -41.77
N VAL A 93 9.28 -21.14 -42.77
CA VAL A 93 7.96 -20.56 -43.06
C VAL A 93 6.92 -21.62 -42.77
N VAL A 94 6.03 -21.31 -41.89
CA VAL A 94 4.93 -22.20 -41.49
C VAL A 94 3.60 -21.52 -41.73
N GLU A 95 2.61 -22.32 -42.01
CA GLU A 95 1.21 -21.89 -42.05
C GLU A 95 0.45 -22.65 -40.95
N GLY A 96 -0.29 -21.92 -40.12
CA GLY A 96 -1.12 -22.52 -39.09
C GLY A 96 -2.34 -23.21 -39.70
N ASP A 97 -2.51 -24.48 -39.40
CA ASP A 97 -3.65 -25.24 -39.86
C ASP A 97 -4.81 -25.17 -38.83
N GLU A 98 -4.66 -25.85 -37.72
CA GLU A 98 -5.71 -26.07 -36.75
C GLU A 98 -5.18 -25.86 -35.31
N ARG A 99 -6.05 -25.38 -34.42
CA ARG A 99 -5.79 -25.28 -32.99
C ARG A 99 -5.79 -26.67 -32.37
N ALA A 100 -4.85 -26.95 -31.48
CA ALA A 100 -4.77 -28.23 -30.79
C ALA A 100 -4.31 -28.07 -29.34
N THR A 101 -4.72 -29.03 -28.52
CA THR A 101 -4.29 -29.10 -27.11
C THR A 101 -3.28 -30.23 -26.94
N LEU A 102 -2.21 -29.96 -26.23
CA LEU A 102 -1.20 -30.95 -25.92
C LEU A 102 -1.72 -31.90 -24.83
N TYR A 103 -1.94 -33.16 -25.19
CA TYR A 103 -2.44 -34.17 -24.28
C TYR A 103 -1.35 -34.84 -23.44
N SER A 104 -0.24 -35.23 -24.09
CA SER A 104 0.89 -35.84 -23.40
C SER A 104 2.17 -35.74 -24.22
N PHE A 105 3.32 -35.74 -23.55
CA PHE A 105 4.62 -35.78 -24.22
C PHE A 105 5.01 -37.22 -24.51
N THR A 106 5.43 -37.53 -25.74
CA THR A 106 5.88 -38.86 -26.19
C THR A 106 7.41 -38.97 -26.17
N SER A 107 8.14 -37.87 -26.40
CA SER A 107 9.58 -37.87 -26.35
C SER A 107 10.13 -36.51 -25.88
N VAL A 108 11.32 -36.53 -25.24
CA VAL A 108 12.07 -35.32 -24.84
C VAL A 108 13.44 -35.27 -25.50
N LYS A 109 13.90 -36.38 -26.03
CA LYS A 109 15.16 -36.54 -26.79
C LYS A 109 14.95 -37.52 -27.94
N PRO A 110 15.48 -37.27 -29.15
CA PRO A 110 16.37 -36.17 -29.56
C PRO A 110 15.68 -34.84 -29.85
N TYR A 111 14.35 -34.81 -29.92
CA TYR A 111 13.46 -33.63 -30.03
C TYR A 111 12.30 -33.80 -29.07
N ILE A 112 11.54 -32.72 -28.85
CA ILE A 112 10.31 -32.78 -28.06
C ILE A 112 9.21 -33.25 -28.99
N GLY A 113 8.56 -34.35 -28.64
CA GLY A 113 7.40 -34.91 -29.33
C GLY A 113 6.24 -35.06 -28.37
N GLY A 114 5.02 -34.95 -28.87
CA GLY A 114 3.83 -35.10 -28.07
C GLY A 114 2.62 -35.52 -28.86
N LEU A 115 1.68 -36.06 -28.11
CA LEU A 115 0.35 -36.40 -28.61
C LEU A 115 -0.54 -35.18 -28.43
N VAL A 116 -1.01 -34.63 -29.53
CA VAL A 116 -1.89 -33.46 -29.57
C VAL A 116 -3.29 -33.84 -29.98
N GLU A 117 -4.27 -33.26 -29.30
CA GLU A 117 -5.68 -33.43 -29.61
C GLU A 117 -6.15 -32.22 -30.42
N ILE A 118 -6.73 -32.47 -31.60
CA ILE A 118 -7.27 -31.39 -32.43
C ILE A 118 -8.46 -30.78 -31.72
N ALA A 119 -8.36 -29.49 -31.40
CA ALA A 119 -9.47 -28.75 -30.83
C ALA A 119 -10.46 -28.37 -31.95
N GLY A 120 -11.43 -29.22 -32.22
CA GLY A 120 -12.52 -28.87 -33.13
C GLY A 120 -13.37 -27.74 -32.55
N ASP A 121 -13.76 -26.77 -33.38
CA ASP A 121 -14.71 -25.69 -33.02
C ASP A 121 -16.11 -26.27 -32.59
N ASN A 122 -16.33 -27.57 -32.75
CA ASN A 122 -17.60 -28.26 -32.47
C ASN A 122 -17.68 -28.90 -31.07
N ASN A 123 -16.71 -28.66 -30.17
CA ASN A 123 -16.77 -29.19 -28.78
C ASN A 123 -17.65 -28.38 -27.83
N SER A 124 -18.13 -27.20 -28.23
CA SER A 124 -19.18 -26.48 -27.51
C SER A 124 -20.55 -27.02 -27.95
N ASN A 125 -21.33 -27.55 -27.02
CA ASN A 125 -22.73 -27.98 -27.22
C ASN A 125 -23.72 -26.83 -27.56
N LEU A 126 -23.23 -25.67 -27.94
CA LEU A 126 -23.99 -24.49 -28.29
C LEU A 126 -23.51 -24.02 -29.67
N GLU A 127 -24.23 -24.40 -30.74
CA GLU A 127 -24.07 -23.76 -32.03
C GLU A 127 -24.41 -22.28 -31.88
N ILE A 128 -23.44 -21.40 -32.20
CA ILE A 128 -23.66 -19.95 -32.26
C ILE A 128 -24.71 -19.69 -33.34
N SER A 129 -25.77 -19.00 -33.01
CA SER A 129 -26.81 -18.67 -34.00
C SER A 129 -26.26 -17.65 -35.03
N ASP A 130 -26.78 -17.70 -36.25
CA ASP A 130 -26.37 -16.78 -37.32
C ASP A 130 -26.49 -15.30 -36.94
N ASP A 131 -27.39 -14.94 -36.04
CA ASP A 131 -27.58 -13.57 -35.59
C ASP A 131 -26.55 -13.20 -34.49
N GLU A 132 -26.14 -14.14 -33.65
CA GLU A 132 -25.05 -13.94 -32.68
C GLU A 132 -23.69 -13.82 -33.39
N ASP A 133 -23.44 -14.68 -34.39
CA ASP A 133 -22.21 -14.59 -35.19
C ASP A 133 -22.08 -13.24 -35.89
N LYS A 134 -23.15 -12.72 -36.48
CA LYS A 134 -23.18 -11.37 -37.04
C LYS A 134 -22.98 -10.27 -36.01
N ALA A 135 -23.49 -10.45 -34.79
CA ALA A 135 -23.26 -9.50 -33.69
C ALA A 135 -21.80 -9.48 -33.27
N TYR A 136 -21.18 -10.65 -33.11
CA TYR A 136 -19.75 -10.77 -32.78
C TYR A 136 -18.87 -10.15 -33.87
N GLN A 137 -19.12 -10.44 -35.16
CA GLN A 137 -18.39 -9.82 -36.25
C GLN A 137 -18.46 -8.29 -36.20
N ARG A 138 -19.64 -7.71 -35.92
CA ARG A 138 -19.78 -6.26 -35.80
C ARG A 138 -18.97 -5.66 -34.67
N ILE A 139 -18.97 -6.34 -33.53
CA ILE A 139 -18.23 -5.86 -32.36
C ILE A 139 -16.73 -5.89 -32.63
N ILE A 140 -16.20 -7.02 -33.14
CA ILE A 140 -14.77 -7.17 -33.46
C ILE A 140 -14.35 -6.13 -34.50
N LYS A 141 -15.11 -5.98 -35.61
CA LYS A 141 -14.80 -5.02 -36.68
C LYS A 141 -14.78 -3.60 -36.16
N ARG A 142 -15.75 -3.22 -35.33
CA ARG A 142 -15.79 -1.87 -34.73
C ARG A 142 -14.59 -1.59 -33.83
N GLU A 143 -14.27 -2.50 -32.92
CA GLU A 143 -13.13 -2.32 -32.01
C GLU A 143 -11.80 -2.34 -32.78
N PHE A 144 -11.69 -3.15 -33.83
CA PHE A 144 -10.51 -3.16 -34.70
C PHE A 144 -10.37 -1.89 -35.54
N GLU A 145 -11.47 -1.35 -36.11
CA GLU A 145 -11.46 -0.07 -36.80
C GLU A 145 -10.96 1.07 -35.92
N ARG A 146 -11.41 1.10 -34.63
CA ARG A 146 -10.93 2.03 -33.64
C ARG A 146 -9.42 1.85 -33.40
N TYR A 147 -8.98 0.62 -33.23
CA TYR A 147 -7.57 0.27 -33.07
C TYR A 147 -6.72 0.71 -34.27
N ALA A 148 -7.18 0.40 -35.48
CA ALA A 148 -6.48 0.76 -36.71
C ALA A 148 -6.40 2.29 -36.93
N SER A 149 -7.39 3.04 -36.46
CA SER A 149 -7.35 4.51 -36.53
C SER A 149 -6.31 5.13 -35.61
N LEU A 150 -6.01 4.47 -34.47
CA LEU A 150 -5.02 4.90 -33.50
C LEU A 150 -3.60 4.40 -33.81
N MET A 151 -3.48 3.34 -34.64
CA MET A 151 -2.21 2.69 -34.99
C MET A 151 -1.90 2.79 -36.49
N PRO A 152 -1.18 3.85 -36.94
CA PRO A 152 -0.88 4.08 -38.36
C PRO A 152 -0.05 2.99 -39.04
N LYS A 153 0.50 2.04 -38.25
CA LYS A 153 1.35 0.93 -38.77
C LYS A 153 0.53 -0.21 -39.38
N ILE A 154 -0.79 -0.23 -39.23
CA ILE A 154 -1.64 -1.27 -39.79
C ILE A 154 -1.86 -1.00 -41.26
N SER A 155 -1.54 -2.01 -42.13
CA SER A 155 -1.68 -1.86 -43.57
C SER A 155 -3.15 -1.89 -43.99
N ASN A 156 -3.47 -1.16 -45.04
CA ASN A 156 -4.81 -1.17 -45.65
C ASN A 156 -5.26 -2.56 -46.12
N GLU A 157 -4.30 -3.44 -46.41
CA GLU A 157 -4.56 -4.86 -46.79
C GLU A 157 -5.15 -5.64 -45.62
N VAL A 158 -4.61 -5.44 -44.39
CA VAL A 158 -5.14 -6.08 -43.18
C VAL A 158 -6.57 -5.58 -42.90
N ILE A 159 -6.81 -4.30 -43.03
CA ILE A 159 -8.15 -3.70 -42.82
C ILE A 159 -9.16 -4.27 -43.84
N ALA A 160 -8.79 -4.34 -45.12
CA ALA A 160 -9.63 -4.92 -46.14
C ALA A 160 -9.97 -6.42 -45.89
N LYS A 161 -8.99 -7.17 -45.39
CA LYS A 161 -9.19 -8.59 -45.06
C LYS A 161 -10.10 -8.77 -43.85
N VAL A 162 -9.97 -7.96 -42.82
CA VAL A 162 -10.88 -7.96 -41.64
C VAL A 162 -12.34 -7.71 -42.08
N ILE A 163 -12.55 -6.83 -43.02
CA ILE A 163 -13.91 -6.54 -43.54
C ILE A 163 -14.46 -7.76 -44.29
N SER A 164 -13.62 -8.53 -45.01
CA SER A 164 -14.06 -9.62 -45.91
C SER A 164 -14.36 -10.92 -45.18
N ILE A 165 -13.79 -11.18 -43.98
CA ILE A 165 -14.00 -12.41 -43.23
C ILE A 165 -15.45 -12.44 -42.72
N LYS A 166 -16.11 -13.60 -42.94
CA LYS A 166 -17.52 -13.81 -42.59
C LYS A 166 -17.76 -14.73 -41.37
N ASP A 167 -16.75 -15.42 -40.90
CA ASP A 167 -16.79 -16.24 -39.70
C ASP A 167 -16.21 -15.47 -38.53
N SER A 168 -16.89 -15.41 -37.38
CA SER A 168 -16.45 -14.60 -36.24
C SER A 168 -15.26 -15.21 -35.51
N GLY A 169 -15.11 -16.54 -35.53
CA GLY A 169 -13.94 -17.21 -34.93
C GLY A 169 -12.67 -16.98 -35.76
N GLU A 170 -12.75 -17.13 -37.09
CA GLU A 170 -11.66 -16.80 -38.01
C GLU A 170 -11.29 -15.31 -37.93
N LEU A 171 -12.32 -14.47 -37.84
CA LEU A 171 -12.13 -13.04 -37.68
C LEU A 171 -11.39 -12.70 -36.39
N ALA A 172 -11.74 -13.35 -35.29
CA ALA A 172 -11.07 -13.14 -34.01
C ALA A 172 -9.59 -13.55 -34.06
N ASP A 173 -9.29 -14.71 -34.61
CA ASP A 173 -7.91 -15.20 -34.77
C ASP A 173 -7.10 -14.27 -35.69
N PHE A 174 -7.69 -13.83 -36.82
CA PHE A 174 -7.02 -12.94 -37.74
C PHE A 174 -6.75 -11.56 -37.14
N VAL A 175 -7.72 -10.99 -36.43
CA VAL A 175 -7.53 -9.70 -35.73
C VAL A 175 -6.46 -9.84 -34.64
N CYS A 176 -6.54 -10.87 -33.78
CA CYS A 176 -5.58 -11.09 -32.71
C CYS A 176 -4.14 -11.25 -33.24
N SER A 177 -3.96 -11.97 -34.37
CA SER A 177 -2.66 -12.16 -34.99
C SER A 177 -2.05 -10.84 -35.53
N ASN A 178 -2.89 -9.88 -35.97
CA ASN A 178 -2.46 -8.61 -36.59
C ASN A 178 -2.49 -7.41 -35.63
N THR A 179 -2.73 -7.62 -34.34
CA THR A 179 -2.63 -6.60 -33.29
C THR A 179 -1.29 -6.66 -32.56
N PHE A 180 -0.91 -5.59 -31.87
CA PHE A 180 0.33 -5.52 -31.07
C PHE A 180 0.08 -5.87 -29.59
N LEU A 181 -0.93 -6.68 -29.31
CA LEU A 181 -1.17 -7.23 -27.97
C LEU A 181 0.04 -8.06 -27.48
N ASP A 182 0.23 -8.10 -26.20
CA ASP A 182 1.27 -8.90 -25.59
C ASP A 182 1.07 -10.41 -25.85
N TYR A 183 2.17 -11.16 -25.91
CA TYR A 183 2.10 -12.60 -26.26
C TYR A 183 1.26 -13.42 -25.29
N TYR A 184 1.21 -13.04 -24.00
CA TYR A 184 0.35 -13.70 -23.03
C TYR A 184 -1.13 -13.40 -23.27
N GLU A 185 -1.50 -12.16 -23.65
CA GLU A 185 -2.87 -11.81 -24.02
C GLU A 185 -3.30 -12.55 -25.30
N LYS A 186 -2.39 -12.67 -26.27
CA LYS A 186 -2.61 -13.47 -27.49
C LYS A 186 -2.77 -14.95 -27.16
N GLN A 187 -1.97 -15.47 -26.23
CA GLN A 187 -2.06 -16.85 -25.80
C GLN A 187 -3.37 -17.16 -25.08
N ASP A 188 -3.86 -16.22 -24.24
CA ASP A 188 -5.17 -16.36 -23.59
C ASP A 188 -6.29 -16.52 -24.65
N VAL A 189 -6.27 -15.66 -25.67
CA VAL A 189 -7.23 -15.76 -26.79
C VAL A 189 -7.07 -17.07 -27.56
N LEU A 190 -5.84 -17.55 -27.77
CA LEU A 190 -5.60 -18.84 -28.44
C LEU A 190 -6.11 -20.00 -27.58
N SER A 191 -5.94 -19.93 -26.26
CA SER A 191 -6.28 -20.98 -25.31
C SER A 191 -7.79 -21.12 -25.08
N ALA A 192 -8.55 -20.09 -25.39
CA ALA A 192 -10.02 -20.16 -25.35
C ALA A 192 -10.56 -21.03 -26.50
N LEU A 193 -10.88 -22.27 -26.17
CA LEU A 193 -11.40 -23.24 -27.14
C LEU A 193 -12.84 -22.94 -27.56
N ASP A 194 -13.64 -22.39 -26.65
CA ASP A 194 -14.98 -21.89 -26.97
C ASP A 194 -14.90 -20.60 -27.78
N GLN A 195 -15.66 -20.56 -28.89
CA GLN A 195 -15.63 -19.43 -29.82
C GLN A 195 -16.15 -18.14 -29.17
N SER A 196 -17.19 -18.22 -28.35
CA SER A 196 -17.77 -17.06 -27.68
C SER A 196 -16.82 -16.48 -26.63
N GLU A 197 -16.16 -17.34 -25.85
CA GLU A 197 -15.17 -16.98 -24.87
C GLU A 197 -13.96 -16.29 -25.53
N ARG A 198 -13.46 -16.89 -26.62
CA ARG A 198 -12.36 -16.36 -27.44
C ARG A 198 -12.66 -14.93 -27.93
N ILE A 199 -13.85 -14.72 -28.48
CA ILE A 199 -14.29 -13.41 -28.97
C ILE A 199 -14.40 -12.41 -27.81
N CYS A 200 -14.99 -12.82 -26.69
CA CYS A 200 -15.12 -11.97 -25.51
C CYS A 200 -13.76 -11.53 -24.98
N GLN A 201 -12.79 -12.45 -24.86
CA GLN A 201 -11.43 -12.12 -24.42
C GLN A 201 -10.74 -11.15 -25.38
N LEU A 202 -10.79 -11.42 -26.69
CA LEU A 202 -10.22 -10.52 -27.68
C LEU A 202 -10.82 -9.09 -27.59
N VAL A 203 -12.13 -8.99 -27.47
CA VAL A 203 -12.80 -7.68 -27.38
C VAL A 203 -12.41 -6.93 -26.10
N VAL A 204 -12.21 -7.64 -24.98
CA VAL A 204 -11.73 -7.04 -23.73
C VAL A 204 -10.32 -6.48 -23.92
N TYR A 205 -9.40 -7.26 -24.49
CA TYR A 205 -8.03 -6.82 -24.74
C TYR A 205 -7.96 -5.67 -25.74
N LEU A 206 -8.72 -5.74 -26.86
CA LEU A 206 -8.80 -4.62 -27.81
C LEU A 206 -9.33 -3.33 -27.18
N LYS A 207 -10.35 -3.41 -26.32
CA LYS A 207 -10.86 -2.22 -25.63
C LYS A 207 -9.86 -1.62 -24.67
N LYS A 208 -9.14 -2.48 -23.92
CA LYS A 208 -8.08 -2.05 -23.02
C LYS A 208 -6.98 -1.31 -23.78
N GLU A 209 -6.54 -1.89 -24.90
CA GLU A 209 -5.49 -1.33 -25.75
C GLU A 209 -5.94 -0.03 -26.44
N ASN A 210 -7.15 0.01 -26.97
CA ASN A 210 -7.73 1.22 -27.55
C ASN A 210 -7.77 2.38 -26.57
N ASN A 211 -8.18 2.13 -25.33
CA ASN A 211 -8.20 3.17 -24.30
C ASN A 211 -6.79 3.65 -23.94
N ALA A 212 -5.80 2.74 -23.89
CA ALA A 212 -4.41 3.12 -23.64
C ALA A 212 -3.85 4.00 -24.79
N LEU A 213 -4.09 3.61 -26.03
CA LEU A 213 -3.67 4.35 -27.22
C LEU A 213 -4.36 5.72 -27.34
N GLU A 214 -5.61 5.85 -26.96
CA GLU A 214 -6.29 7.16 -26.90
C GLU A 214 -5.63 8.09 -25.88
N ILE A 215 -5.34 7.60 -24.68
CA ILE A 215 -4.63 8.38 -23.66
C ILE A 215 -3.25 8.79 -24.17
N GLU A 216 -2.51 7.87 -24.81
CA GLU A 216 -1.21 8.18 -25.39
C GLU A 216 -1.31 9.26 -26.47
N SER A 217 -2.30 9.16 -27.35
CA SER A 217 -2.58 10.16 -28.40
C SER A 217 -2.91 11.54 -27.80
N GLU A 218 -3.75 11.58 -26.76
CA GLU A 218 -4.07 12.85 -26.06
C GLU A 218 -2.83 13.48 -25.39
N ILE A 219 -1.96 12.64 -24.83
CA ILE A 219 -0.71 13.13 -24.23
C ILE A 219 0.22 13.68 -25.32
N GLN A 220 0.38 12.97 -26.43
CA GLN A 220 1.20 13.42 -27.55
C GLN A 220 0.68 14.73 -28.15
N GLU A 221 -0.63 14.88 -28.31
CA GLU A 221 -1.25 16.13 -28.80
C GLU A 221 -0.99 17.30 -27.83
N LYS A 222 -1.11 17.06 -26.51
CA LYS A 222 -0.80 18.09 -25.49
C LYS A 222 0.67 18.48 -25.53
N VAL A 223 1.59 17.52 -25.65
CA VAL A 223 3.03 17.77 -25.75
C VAL A 223 3.35 18.57 -27.02
N GLN A 224 2.75 18.19 -28.15
CA GLN A 224 2.95 18.91 -29.42
C GLN A 224 2.45 20.35 -29.35
N ASN A 225 1.27 20.57 -28.75
CA ASN A 225 0.70 21.90 -28.55
C ASN A 225 1.58 22.78 -27.63
N GLU A 226 2.19 22.20 -26.61
CA GLU A 226 3.14 22.91 -25.72
C GLU A 226 4.45 23.26 -26.45
N ILE A 227 4.94 22.37 -27.32
CA ILE A 227 6.13 22.63 -28.16
C ILE A 227 5.84 23.74 -29.15
N ASP A 228 4.71 23.69 -29.85
CA ASP A 228 4.31 24.70 -30.83
C ASP A 228 4.12 26.09 -30.16
N LYS A 229 3.54 26.09 -28.96
CA LYS A 229 3.38 27.30 -28.14
C LYS A 229 4.73 27.89 -27.75
N SER A 230 5.66 27.04 -27.30
CA SER A 230 7.02 27.44 -26.93
C SER A 230 7.81 27.99 -28.12
N GLN A 231 7.68 27.37 -29.31
CA GLN A 231 8.30 27.88 -30.53
C GLN A 231 7.71 29.24 -30.94
N ARG A 232 6.39 29.38 -30.85
CA ARG A 232 5.72 30.65 -31.17
C ARG A 232 6.12 31.77 -30.19
N GLU A 233 6.23 31.45 -28.88
CA GLU A 233 6.74 32.40 -27.88
C GLU A 233 8.20 32.77 -28.16
N TYR A 234 9.04 31.83 -28.59
CA TYR A 234 10.41 32.10 -29.00
C TYR A 234 10.47 33.09 -30.20
N TYR A 235 9.71 32.84 -31.26
CA TYR A 235 9.65 33.74 -32.43
C TYR A 235 9.16 35.13 -32.04
N LEU A 236 8.11 35.22 -31.22
CA LEU A 236 7.59 36.49 -30.74
C LEU A 236 8.60 37.26 -29.87
N ARG A 237 9.39 36.57 -29.06
CA ARG A 237 10.47 37.17 -28.27
C ARG A 237 11.60 37.66 -29.14
N GLU A 238 11.96 36.96 -30.20
CA GLU A 238 13.02 37.38 -31.10
C GLU A 238 12.54 38.58 -31.93
N GLU A 239 11.25 38.60 -32.36
CA GLU A 239 10.63 39.73 -33.02
C GLU A 239 10.52 40.95 -32.10
N MET A 240 10.14 40.77 -30.83
CA MET A 240 10.20 41.84 -29.81
C MET A 240 11.60 42.38 -29.60
N LYS A 241 12.62 41.54 -29.63
CA LYS A 241 14.02 41.92 -29.48
C LYS A 241 14.48 42.82 -30.64
N VAL A 242 14.18 42.42 -31.86
CA VAL A 242 14.48 43.25 -33.05
C VAL A 242 13.73 44.60 -33.02
N ILE A 243 12.50 44.60 -32.52
CA ILE A 243 11.68 45.80 -32.37
C ILE A 243 12.28 46.68 -31.24
N SER A 244 12.72 46.14 -30.11
CA SER A 244 13.30 46.89 -29.01
C SER A 244 14.69 47.45 -29.38
N GLU A 245 15.52 46.71 -30.13
CA GLU A 245 16.75 47.19 -30.71
C GLU A 245 16.48 48.34 -31.72
N ALA A 246 15.42 48.28 -32.51
CA ALA A 246 15.02 49.34 -33.46
C ALA A 246 14.45 50.58 -32.75
N LEU A 247 13.87 50.43 -31.56
CA LEU A 247 13.31 51.52 -30.73
C LEU A 247 14.38 52.17 -29.82
N GLY A 248 15.59 51.64 -29.76
CA GLY A 248 16.68 52.19 -28.91
C GLY A 248 16.51 51.96 -27.41
N GLU A 249 15.64 51.04 -26.98
CA GLU A 249 15.55 50.53 -25.62
C GLU A 249 16.64 49.50 -25.45
N SER A 250 17.87 49.95 -25.22
CA SER A 250 19.00 49.07 -24.86
C SER A 250 18.91 48.72 -23.37
N ASP A 251 18.44 47.53 -23.04
CA ASP A 251 18.82 46.88 -21.79
C ASP A 251 20.34 46.75 -21.82
N ASN A 252 21.02 47.68 -21.17
CA ASN A 252 22.48 47.66 -21.11
C ASN A 252 22.90 46.58 -20.11
N PRO A 253 23.52 45.47 -20.53
CA PRO A 253 23.91 44.36 -19.63
C PRO A 253 24.83 44.82 -18.51
N LEU A 254 25.54 45.97 -18.74
CA LEU A 254 26.44 46.56 -17.75
C LEU A 254 25.64 47.25 -16.62
N GLU A 255 24.59 47.96 -16.95
CA GLU A 255 23.74 48.63 -15.94
C GLU A 255 22.98 47.59 -15.09
N GLU A 256 22.46 46.56 -15.73
CA GLU A 256 21.82 45.42 -15.04
C GLU A 256 22.78 44.73 -14.10
N ALA A 257 24.02 44.41 -14.56
CA ALA A 257 25.04 43.79 -13.73
C ALA A 257 25.47 44.68 -12.54
N GLU A 258 25.52 46.01 -12.72
CA GLU A 258 25.81 46.96 -11.63
C GLU A 258 24.69 47.00 -10.60
N GLU A 259 23.43 46.90 -11.02
CA GLU A 259 22.29 46.76 -10.11
C GLU A 259 22.42 45.51 -9.24
N TYR A 260 22.75 44.36 -9.86
CA TYR A 260 22.99 43.10 -9.12
C TYR A 260 24.18 43.23 -8.18
N LYS A 261 25.30 43.81 -8.58
CA LYS A 261 26.46 44.09 -7.72
C LYS A 261 26.09 44.91 -6.49
N SER A 262 25.28 45.94 -6.69
CA SER A 262 24.76 46.76 -5.60
C SER A 262 23.94 45.95 -4.60
N LYS A 263 23.04 45.11 -5.09
CA LYS A 263 22.21 44.23 -4.27
C LYS A 263 23.07 43.21 -3.52
N VAL A 264 24.07 42.59 -4.17
CA VAL A 264 25.00 41.63 -3.58
C VAL A 264 25.83 42.27 -2.48
N SER A 265 26.33 43.51 -2.72
CA SER A 265 27.14 44.25 -1.74
C SER A 265 26.35 44.60 -0.48
N ALA A 266 25.03 44.76 -0.60
CA ALA A 266 24.14 45.03 0.53
C ALA A 266 23.79 43.77 1.35
N LEU A 267 24.11 42.55 0.87
CA LEU A 267 23.86 41.32 1.60
C LEU A 267 24.71 41.20 2.87
N LYS A 268 24.14 40.68 3.93
CA LYS A 268 24.81 40.37 5.20
C LYS A 268 25.29 38.94 5.27
N CYS A 269 26.12 38.54 4.31
CA CYS A 269 26.73 37.20 4.25
C CYS A 269 28.25 37.29 4.40
N SER A 270 28.94 36.12 4.40
CA SER A 270 30.39 36.05 4.44
C SER A 270 31.02 36.66 3.19
N ASP A 271 32.25 37.14 3.32
CA ASP A 271 32.98 37.78 2.21
C ASP A 271 33.22 36.79 1.06
N ASP A 272 33.42 35.51 1.34
CA ASP A 272 33.58 34.43 0.33
C ASP A 272 32.32 34.29 -0.55
N ILE A 273 31.13 34.36 0.06
CA ILE A 273 29.87 34.30 -0.68
C ILE A 273 29.69 35.55 -1.55
N LYS A 274 30.02 36.73 -0.99
CA LYS A 274 29.95 37.98 -1.76
C LYS A 274 30.87 37.96 -2.95
N GLU A 275 32.13 37.53 -2.75
CA GLU A 275 33.11 37.46 -3.83
C GLU A 275 32.66 36.54 -4.95
N LYS A 276 32.06 35.37 -4.60
CA LYS A 276 31.52 34.43 -5.56
C LYS A 276 30.37 35.05 -6.36
N LEU A 277 29.39 35.65 -5.68
CA LEU A 277 28.24 36.27 -6.35
C LEU A 277 28.66 37.50 -7.20
N LEU A 278 29.65 38.27 -6.78
CA LEU A 278 30.19 39.35 -7.60
C LEU A 278 30.86 38.85 -8.88
N LYS A 279 31.58 37.73 -8.80
CA LYS A 279 32.15 37.08 -9.99
C LYS A 279 31.04 36.61 -10.98
N GLU A 280 29.92 36.15 -10.47
CA GLU A 280 28.78 35.78 -11.32
C GLU A 280 28.11 37.04 -11.94
N CYS A 281 28.01 38.14 -11.19
CA CYS A 281 27.58 39.43 -11.77
C CYS A 281 28.55 39.93 -12.89
N ASP A 282 29.88 39.71 -12.72
CA ASP A 282 30.86 40.04 -13.77
C ASP A 282 30.74 39.14 -15.01
N LYS A 283 30.28 37.90 -14.84
CA LYS A 283 29.97 37.05 -15.98
C LYS A 283 28.70 37.53 -16.69
N LEU A 284 27.65 37.86 -15.95
CA LEU A 284 26.43 38.40 -16.53
C LEU A 284 26.69 39.68 -17.37
N ALA A 285 27.58 40.57 -16.90
CA ALA A 285 27.98 41.80 -17.63
C ALA A 285 28.62 41.51 -19.00
N LYS A 286 29.21 40.29 -19.17
CA LYS A 286 29.88 39.89 -20.41
C LYS A 286 29.00 39.10 -21.36
N MET A 287 27.80 38.74 -20.90
CA MET A 287 26.85 37.95 -21.71
C MET A 287 26.03 38.85 -22.63
N PRO A 288 25.73 38.41 -23.86
CA PRO A 288 24.82 39.16 -24.74
C PRO A 288 23.41 39.29 -24.14
N SER A 289 22.79 40.46 -24.33
CA SER A 289 21.40 40.66 -23.94
C SER A 289 20.49 39.65 -24.60
N GLY A 290 19.59 38.99 -23.80
CA GLY A 290 18.65 37.98 -24.28
C GLY A 290 19.24 36.61 -24.54
N SER A 291 20.52 36.34 -24.17
CA SER A 291 21.07 34.97 -24.25
C SER A 291 20.41 34.03 -23.24
N HIS A 292 20.28 32.75 -23.61
CA HIS A 292 19.79 31.74 -22.70
C HIS A 292 20.65 31.58 -21.44
N GLU A 293 21.98 31.67 -21.60
CA GLU A 293 22.93 31.64 -20.50
C GLU A 293 22.72 32.83 -19.57
N GLY A 294 22.50 34.04 -20.11
CA GLY A 294 22.15 35.24 -19.33
C GLY A 294 20.88 35.09 -18.53
N THR A 295 19.86 34.42 -19.09
CA THR A 295 18.62 34.13 -18.38
C THR A 295 18.81 33.14 -17.23
N VAL A 296 19.65 32.11 -17.42
CA VAL A 296 20.02 31.15 -16.36
C VAL A 296 20.78 31.89 -15.23
N GLU A 297 21.71 32.75 -15.59
CA GLU A 297 22.52 33.50 -14.61
C GLU A 297 21.66 34.51 -13.83
N ARG A 298 20.71 35.20 -14.47
CA ARG A 298 19.74 36.09 -13.79
C ARG A 298 18.92 35.31 -12.77
N ASN A 299 18.34 34.19 -13.19
CA ASN A 299 17.56 33.35 -12.30
C ASN A 299 18.37 32.83 -11.12
N TYR A 300 19.65 32.52 -11.33
CA TYR A 300 20.56 32.12 -10.27
C TYR A 300 20.82 33.26 -9.28
N LEU A 301 21.16 34.45 -9.77
CA LEU A 301 21.42 35.63 -8.94
C LEU A 301 20.17 36.06 -8.16
N ASP A 302 19.00 36.03 -8.81
CA ASP A 302 17.73 36.33 -8.16
C ASP A 302 17.45 35.38 -7.01
N LYS A 303 17.65 34.08 -7.23
CA LYS A 303 17.46 33.07 -6.18
C LYS A 303 18.45 33.19 -5.03
N CYS A 304 19.71 33.53 -5.31
CA CYS A 304 20.71 33.79 -4.29
C CYS A 304 20.39 35.05 -3.48
N LEU A 305 19.87 36.11 -4.11
CA LEU A 305 19.44 37.35 -3.46
C LEU A 305 18.17 37.18 -2.60
N GLU A 306 17.33 36.20 -2.90
CA GLU A 306 16.16 35.84 -2.09
C GLU A 306 16.54 35.22 -0.75
N ILE A 307 17.75 34.63 -0.60
CA ILE A 307 18.22 34.04 0.66
C ILE A 307 18.31 35.12 1.74
N PRO A 308 17.65 34.95 2.88
CA PRO A 308 17.51 35.98 3.90
C PRO A 308 18.76 36.12 4.79
N PHE A 309 19.93 36.28 4.21
CA PHE A 309 21.19 36.41 4.95
C PHE A 309 21.11 37.46 6.05
N GLY A 310 21.57 37.11 7.25
CA GLY A 310 21.62 38.00 8.41
C GLY A 310 20.26 38.37 8.99
N LYS A 311 19.15 37.84 8.48
CA LYS A 311 17.81 38.04 9.03
C LYS A 311 17.45 36.89 9.98
N TYR A 312 17.29 37.18 11.26
CA TYR A 312 16.92 36.21 12.30
C TYR A 312 15.69 36.67 13.05
N THR A 313 14.81 35.74 13.42
CA THR A 313 13.76 35.97 14.41
C THR A 313 14.37 35.98 15.82
N LYS A 314 13.90 36.85 16.70
CA LYS A 314 14.28 36.81 18.10
C LYS A 314 13.47 35.71 18.82
N ASP A 315 14.18 34.77 19.43
CA ASP A 315 13.54 33.69 20.17
C ASP A 315 12.92 34.23 21.46
N SER A 316 11.66 33.99 21.67
CA SER A 316 10.90 34.35 22.88
C SER A 316 10.49 33.09 23.63
N ILE A 317 11.46 32.37 24.21
CA ILE A 317 11.18 31.09 24.90
C ILE A 317 10.78 31.37 26.36
N ASN A 318 9.48 31.25 26.60
CA ASN A 318 8.91 31.20 27.94
C ASN A 318 8.18 29.86 28.12
N LEU A 319 8.75 28.99 28.95
CA LEU A 319 8.26 27.61 29.12
C LEU A 319 6.80 27.53 29.57
N GLU A 320 6.39 28.41 30.52
CA GLU A 320 4.99 28.45 30.97
C GLU A 320 4.04 28.92 29.85
N LYS A 321 4.45 29.95 29.09
CA LYS A 321 3.66 30.44 27.95
C LYS A 321 3.57 29.37 26.86
N SER A 322 4.68 28.66 26.60
CA SER A 322 4.72 27.57 25.62
C SER A 322 3.78 26.43 26.03
N ARG A 323 3.82 26.02 27.30
CA ARG A 323 2.88 25.00 27.85
C ARG A 323 1.43 25.44 27.70
N LYS A 324 1.11 26.69 28.06
CA LYS A 324 -0.26 27.25 27.91
C LYS A 324 -0.72 27.29 26.45
N ILE A 325 0.16 27.56 25.48
CA ILE A 325 -0.18 27.57 24.06
C ILE A 325 -0.48 26.12 23.59
N LEU A 326 0.40 25.17 23.96
CA LEU A 326 0.21 23.75 23.63
C LEU A 326 -1.09 23.20 24.25
N ASP A 327 -1.39 23.52 25.50
CA ASP A 327 -2.61 23.09 26.19
C ASP A 327 -3.89 23.72 25.59
N LYS A 328 -3.78 24.94 25.10
CA LYS A 328 -4.89 25.63 24.44
C LYS A 328 -5.17 25.08 23.05
N GLU A 329 -4.15 24.69 22.31
CA GLU A 329 -4.26 24.29 20.90
C GLU A 329 -4.39 22.76 20.74
N HIS A 330 -3.97 21.96 21.74
CA HIS A 330 -4.01 20.50 21.72
C HIS A 330 -4.58 19.93 23.01
N TYR A 331 -5.59 19.08 22.87
CA TYR A 331 -6.16 18.37 24.01
C TYR A 331 -5.38 17.07 24.27
N GLY A 332 -5.13 16.71 25.50
CA GLY A 332 -4.32 15.54 25.87
C GLY A 332 -2.85 15.70 25.49
N LEU A 333 -2.20 14.59 25.17
CA LEU A 333 -0.79 14.51 24.76
C LEU A 333 0.19 15.05 25.81
N ASP A 334 -0.09 14.85 27.11
CA ASP A 334 0.65 15.48 28.20
C ASP A 334 2.13 15.08 28.19
N LYS A 335 2.45 13.80 27.99
CA LYS A 335 3.82 13.29 27.89
C LYS A 335 4.57 13.93 26.70
N VAL A 336 3.89 14.10 25.55
CA VAL A 336 4.48 14.72 24.36
C VAL A 336 4.78 16.21 24.61
N LYS A 337 3.82 16.91 25.23
CA LYS A 337 3.98 18.32 25.58
C LYS A 337 5.11 18.53 26.58
N GLU A 338 5.23 17.64 27.58
CA GLU A 338 6.30 17.66 28.57
C GLU A 338 7.67 17.51 27.90
N ARG A 339 7.84 16.49 27.07
CA ARG A 339 9.07 16.28 26.28
C ARG A 339 9.43 17.50 25.41
N ILE A 340 8.44 18.09 24.77
CA ILE A 340 8.64 19.30 23.97
C ILE A 340 9.09 20.48 24.85
N VAL A 341 8.50 20.65 26.04
CA VAL A 341 8.88 21.71 26.98
C VAL A 341 10.29 21.47 27.54
N ASP A 342 10.67 20.21 27.80
CA ASP A 342 12.02 19.85 28.24
C ASP A 342 13.06 20.19 27.16
N SER A 343 12.79 19.83 25.89
CA SER A 343 13.65 20.19 24.75
C SER A 343 13.78 21.72 24.60
N LEU A 344 12.67 22.48 24.79
CA LEU A 344 12.69 23.93 24.79
C LEU A 344 13.53 24.52 25.95
N ALA A 345 13.52 23.85 27.13
CA ALA A 345 14.31 24.28 28.27
C ALA A 345 15.82 24.18 28.01
N VAL A 346 16.23 23.04 27.40
CA VAL A 346 17.62 22.82 26.98
C VAL A 346 18.02 23.88 25.94
N TYR A 347 17.20 24.04 24.88
CA TYR A 347 17.45 25.00 23.82
C TYR A 347 17.54 26.46 24.35
N LYS A 348 16.69 26.84 25.31
CA LYS A 348 16.75 28.16 25.96
C LYS A 348 18.07 28.42 26.69
N ARG A 349 18.61 27.35 27.29
CA ARG A 349 19.84 27.46 28.11
C ARG A 349 21.10 27.46 27.27
N ASN A 350 21.09 26.68 26.18
CA ASN A 350 22.17 26.61 25.22
C ASN A 350 21.59 26.67 23.79
N PRO A 351 21.47 27.88 23.18
CA PRO A 351 20.94 28.00 21.82
C PRO A 351 21.85 27.40 20.72
N GLU A 352 23.11 27.15 21.05
CA GLU A 352 24.07 26.47 20.15
C GLU A 352 24.10 24.97 20.37
N PHE A 353 23.29 24.45 21.32
CA PHE A 353 23.14 23.02 21.54
C PHE A 353 22.32 22.42 20.38
N ASN A 354 23.04 21.94 19.40
CA ASN A 354 22.46 21.11 18.35
C ASN A 354 22.24 19.69 18.89
N GLY A 355 21.17 19.54 19.67
CA GLY A 355 20.79 18.25 20.24
C GLY A 355 20.22 17.29 19.21
N GLN A 356 19.72 16.17 19.66
CA GLN A 356 19.01 15.20 18.84
C GLN A 356 17.80 15.85 18.13
N ILE A 357 17.55 15.42 16.90
CA ILE A 357 16.42 15.92 16.10
C ILE A 357 15.13 15.33 16.65
N LEU A 358 14.17 16.19 16.99
CA LEU A 358 12.86 15.72 17.45
C LEU A 358 12.09 15.02 16.31
N CYS A 359 11.79 13.74 16.49
CA CYS A 359 10.95 12.98 15.59
C CYS A 359 9.60 12.65 16.25
N LEU A 360 8.52 13.18 15.70
CA LEU A 360 7.17 12.88 16.14
C LEU A 360 6.65 11.66 15.38
N ALA A 361 6.63 10.51 16.03
CA ALA A 361 6.20 9.25 15.44
C ALA A 361 4.77 8.89 15.85
N GLY A 362 4.00 8.28 14.95
CA GLY A 362 2.67 7.76 15.28
C GLY A 362 1.70 7.79 14.11
N PRO A 363 0.49 7.27 14.28
CA PRO A 363 -0.46 7.10 13.20
C PRO A 363 -0.90 8.43 12.57
N PRO A 364 -1.47 8.39 11.35
CA PRO A 364 -1.94 9.60 10.68
C PRO A 364 -3.11 10.25 11.44
N GLY A 365 -3.12 11.60 11.47
CA GLY A 365 -4.21 12.36 12.05
C GLY A 365 -4.15 12.59 13.56
N VAL A 366 -3.09 12.18 14.26
CA VAL A 366 -2.91 12.43 15.72
C VAL A 366 -2.34 13.82 16.04
N GLY A 367 -2.14 14.67 15.03
CA GLY A 367 -1.75 16.06 15.26
C GLY A 367 -0.27 16.35 15.20
N LYS A 368 0.59 15.44 14.69
CA LYS A 368 2.04 15.62 14.55
C LYS A 368 2.41 17.00 13.96
N THR A 369 1.93 17.26 12.76
CA THR A 369 2.20 18.53 12.03
C THR A 369 1.65 19.76 12.75
N SER A 370 0.51 19.64 13.43
CA SER A 370 -0.11 20.78 14.13
C SER A 370 0.62 21.15 15.41
N ILE A 371 1.16 20.19 16.13
CA ILE A 371 1.96 20.43 17.35
C ILE A 371 3.24 21.20 17.02
N VAL A 372 3.93 20.89 15.91
CA VAL A 372 5.11 21.62 15.47
C VAL A 372 4.77 23.07 15.11
N LYS A 373 3.62 23.30 14.50
CA LYS A 373 3.15 24.66 14.20
C LYS A 373 2.88 25.46 15.49
N SER A 374 2.31 24.82 16.51
CA SER A 374 2.07 25.45 17.81
C SER A 374 3.38 25.71 18.56
N LEU A 375 4.36 24.81 18.41
CA LEU A 375 5.71 25.00 18.94
C LEU A 375 6.39 26.23 18.29
N ALA A 376 6.36 26.34 16.96
CA ALA A 376 6.91 27.48 16.25
C ALA A 376 6.29 28.81 16.71
N LYS A 377 4.97 28.82 16.90
CA LYS A 377 4.25 29.96 17.44
C LYS A 377 4.67 30.32 18.87
N SER A 378 4.94 29.30 19.70
CA SER A 378 5.36 29.50 21.07
C SER A 378 6.77 30.12 21.21
N MET A 379 7.67 29.77 20.27
CA MET A 379 9.02 30.30 20.17
C MET A 379 9.09 31.66 19.47
N GLY A 380 8.05 32.03 18.70
CA GLY A 380 8.07 33.24 17.86
C GLY A 380 8.84 33.04 16.55
N ARG A 381 9.16 31.77 16.17
CA ARG A 381 9.88 31.45 14.94
C ARG A 381 8.97 31.28 13.76
N LYS A 382 9.50 31.52 12.58
CA LYS A 382 8.83 31.20 11.31
C LYS A 382 8.82 29.69 11.10
N TYR A 383 7.75 29.20 10.48
CA TYR A 383 7.52 27.78 10.26
C TYR A 383 7.36 27.49 8.77
N VAL A 384 8.08 26.49 8.30
CA VAL A 384 7.91 25.95 6.93
C VAL A 384 7.84 24.44 7.02
N ARG A 385 7.01 23.84 6.14
CA ARG A 385 6.84 22.39 6.01
C ARG A 385 7.41 21.94 4.67
N ILE A 386 8.22 20.89 4.71
CA ILE A 386 8.68 20.13 3.54
C ILE A 386 8.03 18.75 3.64
N ALA A 387 7.25 18.35 2.62
CA ALA A 387 6.73 17.00 2.53
C ALA A 387 7.77 16.11 1.83
N LEU A 388 8.24 15.09 2.52
CA LEU A 388 9.24 14.15 2.01
C LEU A 388 8.63 12.92 1.34
N GLY A 389 7.32 12.70 1.51
CA GLY A 389 6.62 11.57 0.89
C GLY A 389 6.68 11.64 -0.63
N GLY A 390 7.26 10.60 -1.25
CA GLY A 390 7.42 10.51 -2.70
C GLY A 390 8.70 11.14 -3.26
N ILE A 391 9.63 11.56 -2.42
CA ILE A 391 10.97 11.97 -2.84
C ILE A 391 11.81 10.73 -3.06
N HIS A 392 12.38 10.62 -4.25
CA HIS A 392 13.25 9.52 -4.69
C HIS A 392 14.59 10.02 -5.24
N ASP A 393 14.71 11.31 -5.53
CA ASP A 393 15.89 11.93 -6.11
C ASP A 393 16.58 12.84 -5.07
N GLU A 394 17.88 12.64 -4.88
CA GLU A 394 18.73 13.49 -4.04
C GLU A 394 18.69 14.97 -4.48
N ALA A 395 18.55 15.21 -5.78
CA ALA A 395 18.47 16.56 -6.33
C ALA A 395 17.24 17.36 -5.84
N GLU A 396 16.19 16.70 -5.37
CA GLU A 396 15.08 17.43 -4.72
C GLU A 396 15.49 18.05 -3.38
N ILE A 397 16.45 17.45 -2.67
CA ILE A 397 16.96 17.97 -1.39
C ILE A 397 18.09 18.99 -1.59
N ARG A 398 19.06 18.63 -2.46
CA ARG A 398 20.29 19.42 -2.72
C ARG A 398 20.23 20.33 -3.94
N GLY A 399 19.11 20.33 -4.68
CA GLY A 399 18.98 21.12 -5.90
C GLY A 399 19.68 20.51 -7.12
N HIS A 400 19.35 21.02 -8.28
CA HIS A 400 19.99 20.68 -9.54
C HIS A 400 21.11 21.70 -9.85
N ARG A 401 22.15 21.26 -10.56
CA ARG A 401 23.21 22.18 -10.98
C ARG A 401 22.64 23.31 -11.83
N LYS A 402 23.03 24.54 -11.57
CA LYS A 402 22.49 25.77 -12.22
C LYS A 402 22.58 25.79 -13.74
N THR A 403 23.45 24.97 -14.34
CA THR A 403 23.65 24.88 -15.78
C THR A 403 22.50 24.24 -16.55
N TYR A 404 21.56 23.54 -15.87
CA TYR A 404 20.44 22.92 -16.53
C TYR A 404 19.29 23.93 -16.67
N ILE A 405 18.60 23.91 -17.82
CA ILE A 405 17.40 24.73 -18.03
C ILE A 405 16.30 24.24 -17.07
N GLY A 406 15.74 25.17 -16.28
CA GLY A 406 14.73 24.85 -15.28
C GLY A 406 15.29 24.36 -13.95
N SER A 407 16.61 24.44 -13.74
CA SER A 407 17.23 24.14 -12.45
C SER A 407 16.66 25.00 -11.33
N MET A 408 16.54 24.42 -10.14
CA MET A 408 16.03 25.05 -8.93
C MET A 408 16.87 24.67 -7.72
N PRO A 409 16.94 25.51 -6.69
CA PRO A 409 17.57 25.13 -5.43
C PRO A 409 16.81 23.96 -4.77
N GLY A 410 17.50 23.24 -3.91
CA GLY A 410 16.91 22.16 -3.15
C GLY A 410 15.82 22.63 -2.20
N ARG A 411 14.94 21.73 -1.83
CA ARG A 411 13.77 22.05 -0.97
C ARG A 411 14.15 22.65 0.38
N ILE A 412 15.34 22.37 0.90
CA ILE A 412 15.83 22.95 2.16
C ILE A 412 16.15 24.43 1.97
N VAL A 413 16.90 24.78 0.94
CA VAL A 413 17.22 26.18 0.60
C VAL A 413 15.95 26.94 0.28
N GLU A 414 15.05 26.36 -0.50
CA GLU A 414 13.76 26.96 -0.82
C GLU A 414 12.90 27.21 0.44
N ALA A 415 12.94 26.31 1.41
CA ALA A 415 12.25 26.49 2.68
C ALA A 415 12.82 27.65 3.48
N VAL A 416 14.15 27.83 3.47
CA VAL A 416 14.80 29.01 4.10
C VAL A 416 14.37 30.29 3.40
N ILE A 417 14.38 30.32 2.07
CA ILE A 417 13.91 31.47 1.27
C ILE A 417 12.45 31.80 1.62
N LYS A 418 11.55 30.80 1.56
CA LYS A 418 10.12 30.96 1.90
C LYS A 418 9.86 31.44 3.32
N SER A 419 10.75 31.08 4.25
CA SER A 419 10.63 31.54 5.64
C SER A 419 10.94 33.01 5.82
N GLY A 420 11.82 33.57 4.98
CA GLY A 420 12.35 34.91 5.03
C GLY A 420 13.32 35.19 6.21
N VAL A 421 13.80 34.10 6.88
CA VAL A 421 14.73 34.16 8.01
C VAL A 421 15.73 33.00 7.98
N MET A 422 16.91 33.15 8.59
CA MET A 422 17.94 32.13 8.66
C MET A 422 17.76 31.14 9.81
N ASN A 423 16.82 31.37 10.72
CA ASN A 423 16.53 30.47 11.86
C ASN A 423 15.07 30.02 11.92
N PRO A 424 14.49 29.49 10.83
CA PRO A 424 13.14 28.98 10.86
C PRO A 424 13.06 27.65 11.63
N ILE A 425 11.83 27.20 11.89
CA ILE A 425 11.52 25.80 12.16
C ILE A 425 11.13 25.16 10.83
N ILE A 426 11.88 24.16 10.41
CA ILE A 426 11.60 23.35 9.22
C ILE A 426 11.07 22.00 9.67
N LEU A 427 9.81 21.72 9.30
CA LEU A 427 9.21 20.42 9.48
C LEU A 427 9.45 19.55 8.27
N LEU A 428 10.17 18.46 8.46
CA LEU A 428 10.35 17.38 7.49
C LEU A 428 9.25 16.33 7.72
N ASP A 429 8.20 16.39 6.91
CA ASP A 429 6.99 15.60 7.14
C ASP A 429 7.05 14.30 6.34
N GLU A 430 6.68 13.17 6.97
CA GLU A 430 6.68 11.82 6.41
C GLU A 430 8.09 11.33 6.00
N ILE A 431 9.07 11.43 6.91
CA ILE A 431 10.46 10.99 6.66
C ILE A 431 10.59 9.47 6.45
N ASP A 432 9.65 8.71 6.98
CA ASP A 432 9.49 7.26 6.79
C ASP A 432 9.15 6.85 5.35
N LYS A 433 8.78 7.82 4.50
CA LYS A 433 8.43 7.57 3.09
C LYS A 433 9.49 8.03 2.10
N VAL A 434 10.68 8.34 2.58
CA VAL A 434 11.83 8.61 1.71
C VAL A 434 12.31 7.29 1.14
N GLY A 435 12.23 7.16 -0.18
CA GLY A 435 12.66 5.95 -0.90
C GLY A 435 14.11 6.06 -1.36
N ASN A 436 14.79 4.91 -1.48
CA ASN A 436 16.09 4.82 -2.14
C ASN A 436 15.87 4.29 -3.56
N ASP A 437 16.25 5.08 -4.57
CA ASP A 437 16.19 4.68 -5.98
C ASP A 437 17.60 4.73 -6.60
N PHE A 438 17.74 4.15 -7.80
CA PHE A 438 18.98 4.17 -8.60
C PHE A 438 19.51 5.58 -8.94
N LYS A 439 18.75 6.64 -8.65
CA LYS A 439 19.08 8.05 -9.00
C LYS A 439 19.74 8.85 -7.87
N GLY A 440 20.09 8.25 -6.78
CA GLY A 440 20.72 8.92 -5.65
C GLY A 440 20.17 8.47 -4.29
N ASP A 441 20.77 8.94 -3.21
CA ASP A 441 20.35 8.64 -1.83
C ASP A 441 19.88 9.93 -1.13
N PRO A 442 18.55 10.22 -1.17
CA PRO A 442 17.99 11.36 -0.45
C PRO A 442 18.25 11.32 1.06
N SER A 443 18.42 10.09 1.63
CA SER A 443 18.71 9.94 3.06
C SER A 443 20.09 10.48 3.42
N SER A 444 21.08 10.28 2.56
CA SER A 444 22.42 10.87 2.74
C SER A 444 22.42 12.40 2.64
N ALA A 445 21.62 12.97 1.73
CA ALA A 445 21.46 14.42 1.63
C ALA A 445 20.77 15.00 2.87
N LEU A 446 19.78 14.29 3.42
CA LEU A 446 19.15 14.70 4.68
C LEU A 446 20.08 14.56 5.87
N LEU A 447 20.96 13.56 5.91
CA LEU A 447 21.95 13.41 6.96
C LEU A 447 22.86 14.65 7.06
N GLU A 448 23.39 15.15 5.93
CA GLU A 448 24.23 16.36 5.92
C GLU A 448 23.48 17.58 6.46
N ALA A 449 22.21 17.75 6.08
CA ALA A 449 21.42 18.88 6.57
C ALA A 449 21.04 18.76 8.06
N LEU A 450 20.88 17.54 8.54
CA LEU A 450 20.42 17.24 9.90
C LEU A 450 21.56 17.03 10.89
N ASP A 451 22.75 16.68 10.42
CA ASP A 451 23.90 16.48 11.28
C ASP A 451 24.45 17.81 11.79
N PRO A 452 24.45 18.07 13.11
CA PRO A 452 24.99 19.30 13.68
C PRO A 452 26.45 19.58 13.35
N GLU A 453 27.24 18.54 13.07
CA GLU A 453 28.65 18.69 12.72
C GLU A 453 28.85 19.15 11.27
N GLN A 454 27.88 18.90 10.39
CA GLN A 454 27.97 19.15 8.95
C GLN A 454 27.04 20.26 8.47
N ASN A 455 25.92 20.54 9.17
CA ASN A 455 24.87 21.45 8.71
C ASN A 455 25.27 22.93 8.67
N ASN A 456 26.40 23.29 9.26
CA ASN A 456 26.99 24.63 9.16
C ASN A 456 27.55 24.94 7.76
N SER A 457 27.75 23.91 6.95
CA SER A 457 28.32 23.98 5.61
C SER A 457 27.51 23.17 4.59
N PHE A 458 26.19 23.17 4.71
CA PHE A 458 25.32 22.42 3.81
C PHE A 458 25.52 22.83 2.35
N ALA A 459 25.84 21.83 1.50
CA ALA A 459 26.13 22.03 0.09
C ALA A 459 24.88 21.79 -0.77
N ASP A 460 24.34 22.87 -1.32
CA ASP A 460 23.29 22.79 -2.35
C ASP A 460 23.92 22.97 -3.73
N HIS A 461 23.54 22.12 -4.68
CA HIS A 461 24.15 22.11 -6.03
C HIS A 461 23.74 23.31 -6.89
N TYR A 462 22.60 23.94 -6.58
CA TYR A 462 22.14 25.12 -7.31
C TYR A 462 22.85 26.37 -6.87
N ILE A 463 22.93 26.63 -5.56
CA ILE A 463 23.56 27.87 -5.04
C ILE A 463 25.11 27.80 -5.05
N GLU A 464 25.65 26.57 -5.08
CA GLU A 464 27.08 26.27 -5.22
C GLU A 464 27.99 26.89 -4.14
N PHE A 465 27.47 27.39 -3.04
CA PHE A 465 28.21 27.81 -1.86
C PHE A 465 27.62 27.19 -0.58
N PRO A 466 28.42 27.02 0.47
CA PRO A 466 27.92 26.44 1.71
C PRO A 466 26.90 27.36 2.38
N LEU A 467 25.77 26.81 2.81
CA LEU A 467 24.73 27.49 3.58
C LEU A 467 24.77 27.03 5.03
N ASP A 468 24.87 27.99 5.95
CA ASP A 468 24.84 27.69 7.38
C ASP A 468 23.38 27.43 7.84
N LEU A 469 23.08 26.18 8.16
CA LEU A 469 21.80 25.69 8.69
C LEU A 469 21.86 25.46 10.21
N SER A 470 22.97 25.77 10.90
CA SER A 470 23.15 25.46 12.34
C SER A 470 22.10 26.12 13.25
N ARG A 471 21.47 27.20 12.81
CA ARG A 471 20.40 27.88 13.54
C ARG A 471 18.99 27.46 13.14
N VAL A 472 18.87 26.61 12.16
CA VAL A 472 17.59 26.04 11.74
C VAL A 472 17.18 24.94 12.72
N LEU A 473 15.96 24.99 13.23
CA LEU A 473 15.44 23.90 14.04
C LEU A 473 14.68 22.92 13.16
N PHE A 474 15.28 21.76 12.92
CA PHE A 474 14.65 20.67 12.19
C PHE A 474 13.81 19.81 13.12
N ILE A 475 12.60 19.52 12.69
CA ILE A 475 11.69 18.57 13.34
C ILE A 475 11.18 17.62 12.29
N THR A 476 11.12 16.33 12.59
CA THR A 476 10.67 15.31 11.65
C THR A 476 9.35 14.71 12.09
N THR A 477 8.59 14.14 11.16
CA THR A 477 7.44 13.30 11.48
C THR A 477 7.56 11.97 10.74
N ALA A 478 7.12 10.90 11.40
CA ALA A 478 7.03 9.58 10.80
C ALA A 478 5.69 8.91 11.17
N ASN A 479 5.19 8.04 10.30
CA ASN A 479 4.08 7.17 10.67
C ASN A 479 4.60 5.83 11.20
N ASP A 480 5.70 5.35 10.65
CA ASP A 480 6.38 4.13 11.04
C ASP A 480 7.88 4.38 11.23
N VAL A 481 8.34 4.25 12.46
CA VAL A 481 9.77 4.43 12.79
C VAL A 481 10.67 3.37 12.19
N SER A 482 10.15 2.16 11.97
CA SER A 482 10.92 1.04 11.42
C SER A 482 11.31 1.24 9.95
N ALA A 483 10.60 2.12 9.25
CA ALA A 483 10.88 2.47 7.86
C ALA A 483 11.91 3.62 7.70
N ILE A 484 12.35 4.23 8.81
CA ILE A 484 13.38 5.28 8.77
C ILE A 484 14.75 4.63 8.57
N ALA A 485 15.57 5.21 7.70
CA ALA A 485 16.95 4.75 7.51
C ALA A 485 17.74 4.80 8.83
N GLY A 486 18.45 3.72 9.18
CA GLY A 486 19.16 3.57 10.46
C GLY A 486 20.02 4.76 10.85
N PRO A 487 20.92 5.29 9.96
CA PRO A 487 21.75 6.45 10.28
C PRO A 487 20.97 7.73 10.62
N LEU A 488 19.77 7.91 10.03
CA LEU A 488 18.88 9.02 10.38
C LEU A 488 18.22 8.79 11.74
N TYR A 489 17.76 7.55 11.98
CA TYR A 489 17.10 7.16 13.21
C TYR A 489 18.00 7.36 14.44
N ASP A 490 19.28 6.99 14.34
CA ASP A 490 20.27 7.14 15.44
C ASP A 490 20.49 8.60 15.90
N ARG A 491 20.16 9.56 15.06
CA ARG A 491 20.25 11.01 15.35
C ARG A 491 18.94 11.61 15.87
N MET A 492 17.88 10.80 15.96
CA MET A 492 16.54 11.29 16.32
C MET A 492 16.16 10.94 17.75
N GLU A 493 15.61 11.92 18.45
CA GLU A 493 14.84 11.69 19.66
C GLU A 493 13.39 11.44 19.26
N VAL A 494 12.98 10.16 19.31
CA VAL A 494 11.62 9.76 18.91
C VAL A 494 10.64 10.01 20.07
N ILE A 495 9.62 10.79 19.76
CA ILE A 495 8.46 11.04 20.65
C ILE A 495 7.24 10.37 20.04
N GLU A 496 6.77 9.30 20.68
CA GLU A 496 5.61 8.56 20.19
C GLU A 496 4.29 9.26 20.53
N LEU A 497 3.47 9.44 19.51
CA LEU A 497 2.09 9.91 19.62
C LEU A 497 1.16 8.71 19.41
N ASN A 498 0.54 8.29 20.48
CA ASN A 498 -0.44 7.19 20.44
C ASN A 498 -1.75 7.61 19.78
N SER A 499 -2.58 6.62 19.46
CA SER A 499 -3.95 6.85 18.99
C SER A 499 -4.78 7.54 20.05
N TYR A 500 -5.72 8.40 19.61
CA TYR A 500 -6.68 9.03 20.52
C TYR A 500 -7.76 8.07 20.95
N THR A 501 -8.10 8.12 22.22
CA THR A 501 -9.32 7.49 22.78
C THR A 501 -10.57 8.18 22.25
N ALA A 502 -11.73 7.53 22.35
CA ALA A 502 -13.01 8.15 21.95
C ALA A 502 -13.29 9.43 22.72
N LEU A 503 -12.96 9.46 24.01
CA LEU A 503 -13.10 10.63 24.85
C LEU A 503 -12.19 11.78 24.41
N GLU A 504 -10.93 11.49 24.14
CA GLU A 504 -10.01 12.49 23.59
C GLU A 504 -10.51 13.04 22.23
N LYS A 505 -10.98 12.16 21.34
CA LYS A 505 -11.59 12.56 20.05
C LYS A 505 -12.82 13.45 20.25
N PHE A 506 -13.65 13.14 21.23
CA PHE A 506 -14.81 13.97 21.57
C PHE A 506 -14.41 15.38 22.01
N TYR A 507 -13.47 15.50 22.92
CA TYR A 507 -13.01 16.81 23.37
C TYR A 507 -12.26 17.57 22.27
N ILE A 508 -11.46 16.89 21.45
CA ILE A 508 -10.80 17.49 20.28
C ILE A 508 -11.84 18.02 19.29
N ALA A 509 -12.86 17.20 18.98
CA ALA A 509 -13.94 17.63 18.10
C ALA A 509 -14.66 18.86 18.64
N LYS A 510 -15.11 18.80 19.89
CA LYS A 510 -15.90 19.85 20.54
C LYS A 510 -15.12 21.16 20.71
N LYS A 511 -13.87 21.09 21.18
CA LYS A 511 -13.06 22.29 21.49
C LYS A 511 -12.37 22.89 20.26
N HIS A 512 -12.00 22.05 19.27
CA HIS A 512 -11.12 22.48 18.17
C HIS A 512 -11.73 22.28 16.79
N LEU A 513 -12.15 21.05 16.41
CA LEU A 513 -12.51 20.75 15.02
C LEU A 513 -13.80 21.46 14.59
N VAL A 514 -14.85 21.40 15.40
CA VAL A 514 -16.14 22.04 15.08
C VAL A 514 -15.91 23.54 14.84
N LYS A 515 -15.20 24.22 15.74
CA LYS A 515 -14.91 25.65 15.59
C LYS A 515 -14.05 25.95 14.37
N LYS A 516 -13.04 25.14 14.13
CA LYS A 516 -12.13 25.27 12.95
C LYS A 516 -12.92 25.15 11.66
N GLU A 517 -13.77 24.13 11.54
CA GLU A 517 -14.54 23.89 10.33
C GLU A 517 -15.67 24.93 10.14
N MET A 518 -16.29 25.39 11.22
CA MET A 518 -17.24 26.52 11.13
C MET A 518 -16.59 27.78 10.55
N ILE A 519 -15.39 28.14 11.02
CA ILE A 519 -14.65 29.31 10.49
C ILE A 519 -14.33 29.13 9.02
N LYS A 520 -13.87 27.95 8.60
CA LYS A 520 -13.55 27.66 7.20
C LYS A 520 -14.77 27.75 6.26
N HIS A 521 -15.95 27.46 6.78
CA HIS A 521 -17.20 27.49 6.03
C HIS A 521 -18.03 28.76 6.29
N SER A 522 -17.42 29.77 6.93
CA SER A 522 -18.05 31.05 7.26
C SER A 522 -19.34 30.92 8.08
N LEU A 523 -19.44 29.89 8.94
CA LEU A 523 -20.59 29.62 9.79
C LEU A 523 -20.40 30.21 11.18
N THR A 524 -21.48 30.77 11.74
CA THR A 524 -21.51 31.27 13.10
C THR A 524 -22.12 30.24 14.09
N SER A 525 -21.84 30.38 15.38
CA SER A 525 -22.38 29.49 16.43
C SER A 525 -23.92 29.61 16.57
N LYS A 526 -24.56 30.62 15.98
CA LYS A 526 -26.02 30.73 15.91
C LYS A 526 -26.60 29.91 14.79
N GLU A 527 -25.89 29.81 13.67
CA GLU A 527 -26.31 29.14 12.44
C GLU A 527 -26.05 27.63 12.51
N PHE A 528 -24.92 27.20 13.06
CA PHE A 528 -24.54 25.77 13.11
C PHE A 528 -24.38 25.31 14.58
N LYS A 529 -25.02 24.20 14.92
CA LYS A 529 -24.86 23.53 16.22
C LYS A 529 -24.87 22.03 16.03
N ILE A 530 -24.00 21.35 16.76
CA ILE A 530 -23.93 19.90 16.85
C ILE A 530 -24.05 19.48 18.30
N SER A 531 -24.89 18.47 18.59
CA SER A 531 -25.02 17.93 19.94
C SER A 531 -23.88 17.04 20.34
N ASP A 532 -23.64 16.88 21.63
CA ASP A 532 -22.60 15.99 22.15
C ASP A 532 -22.86 14.53 21.72
N ASP A 533 -24.10 14.06 21.75
CA ASP A 533 -24.49 12.73 21.30
C ASP A 533 -24.20 12.53 19.80
N ALA A 534 -24.42 13.56 18.98
CA ALA A 534 -24.09 13.49 17.55
C ALA A 534 -22.56 13.40 17.33
N ILE A 535 -21.75 14.06 18.15
CA ILE A 535 -20.28 13.92 18.09
C ILE A 535 -19.85 12.51 18.46
N ASN A 536 -20.45 11.90 19.49
CA ASN A 536 -20.16 10.52 19.89
C ASN A 536 -20.55 9.55 18.78
N ILE A 537 -21.71 9.68 18.17
CA ILE A 537 -22.14 8.88 17.02
C ILE A 537 -21.20 9.04 15.82
N LEU A 538 -20.70 10.25 15.56
CA LEU A 538 -19.69 10.46 14.51
C LEU A 538 -18.44 9.64 14.79
N ILE A 539 -17.95 9.65 16.02
CA ILE A 539 -16.73 8.95 16.43
C ILE A 539 -16.93 7.44 16.35
N GLU A 540 -18.06 6.93 16.82
CA GLU A 540 -18.30 5.49 16.95
C GLU A 540 -18.80 4.85 15.66
N ASN A 541 -19.74 5.49 14.97
CA ASN A 541 -20.43 4.85 13.87
C ASN A 541 -20.02 5.36 12.47
N TYR A 542 -19.27 6.46 12.37
CA TYR A 542 -18.85 7.01 11.06
C TYR A 542 -17.34 7.08 10.87
N THR A 543 -16.55 6.93 11.96
CA THR A 543 -15.08 7.02 11.87
C THR A 543 -14.42 5.88 12.64
N ARG A 544 -13.58 5.08 11.94
CA ARG A 544 -12.63 4.13 12.55
C ARG A 544 -11.22 4.55 12.15
N GLU A 545 -10.57 5.35 12.99
CA GLU A 545 -9.22 5.88 12.74
C GLU A 545 -8.46 6.10 14.05
N ALA A 546 -7.13 6.07 14.00
CA ALA A 546 -6.29 6.36 15.14
C ALA A 546 -6.36 7.83 15.57
N GLY A 547 -6.35 8.74 14.60
CA GLY A 547 -6.42 10.18 14.80
C GLY A 547 -7.83 10.76 14.67
N VAL A 548 -7.90 11.98 14.13
CA VAL A 548 -9.15 12.72 13.95
C VAL A 548 -9.33 13.26 12.52
N ARG A 549 -8.61 12.73 11.54
CA ARG A 549 -8.63 13.25 10.16
C ARG A 549 -9.95 12.96 9.45
N THR A 550 -10.49 11.77 9.63
CA THR A 550 -11.81 11.39 9.06
C THR A 550 -12.93 12.10 9.83
N LEU A 551 -12.80 12.24 11.15
CA LEU A 551 -13.73 12.98 11.98
C LEU A 551 -13.82 14.46 11.53
N GLU A 552 -12.67 15.11 11.26
CA GLU A 552 -12.64 16.46 10.69
C GLU A 552 -13.36 16.52 9.34
N LYS A 553 -13.13 15.53 8.45
CA LYS A 553 -13.83 15.45 7.16
C LYS A 553 -15.35 15.29 7.29
N GLN A 554 -15.82 14.50 8.27
CA GLN A 554 -17.25 14.33 8.52
C GLN A 554 -17.86 15.63 9.06
N ILE A 555 -17.21 16.29 10.00
CA ILE A 555 -17.63 17.61 10.49
C ILE A 555 -17.66 18.63 9.36
N ALA A 556 -16.64 18.68 8.50
CA ALA A 556 -16.61 19.53 7.31
C ALA A 556 -17.78 19.25 6.35
N THR A 557 -18.16 17.97 6.20
CA THR A 557 -19.32 17.59 5.38
C THR A 557 -20.63 18.11 5.98
N LEU A 558 -20.78 18.03 7.30
CA LEU A 558 -21.94 18.62 7.98
C LEU A 558 -21.97 20.15 7.84
N CYS A 559 -20.82 20.83 7.95
CA CYS A 559 -20.74 22.26 7.73
C CYS A 559 -21.12 22.64 6.28
N ARG A 560 -20.67 21.91 5.26
CA ARG A 560 -21.10 22.14 3.86
C ARG A 560 -22.60 21.98 3.69
N LYS A 561 -23.21 20.93 4.28
CA LYS A 561 -24.67 20.74 4.22
C LYS A 561 -25.42 21.84 4.97
N ALA A 562 -24.85 22.34 6.05
CA ALA A 562 -25.39 23.49 6.77
C ALA A 562 -25.37 24.75 5.88
N THR A 563 -24.26 25.05 5.22
CA THR A 563 -24.16 26.19 4.32
C THR A 563 -25.21 26.12 3.20
N VAL A 564 -25.36 24.94 2.55
CA VAL A 564 -26.40 24.74 1.52
C VAL A 564 -27.82 24.98 2.07
N SER A 565 -28.08 24.46 3.27
CA SER A 565 -29.41 24.65 3.92
C SER A 565 -29.69 26.12 4.25
N LEU A 566 -28.69 26.86 4.73
CA LEU A 566 -28.81 28.28 5.07
C LEU A 566 -29.03 29.12 3.81
N GLU A 567 -28.29 28.86 2.75
CA GLU A 567 -28.50 29.51 1.46
C GLU A 567 -29.88 29.21 0.85
N SER A 568 -30.46 28.04 1.19
CA SER A 568 -31.84 27.69 0.82
C SER A 568 -32.91 28.31 1.74
N GLY A 569 -32.54 29.25 2.63
CA GLY A 569 -33.46 30.01 3.47
C GLY A 569 -33.68 29.48 4.89
N ALA A 570 -32.96 28.49 5.34
CA ALA A 570 -32.99 28.02 6.72
C ALA A 570 -32.34 29.05 7.67
N LYS A 571 -32.93 29.26 8.87
CA LYS A 571 -32.37 30.18 9.87
C LYS A 571 -31.26 29.57 10.72
N SER A 572 -31.22 28.26 10.85
CA SER A 572 -30.22 27.51 11.62
C SER A 572 -30.20 26.05 11.22
N PHE A 573 -29.04 25.42 11.40
CA PHE A 573 -28.82 24.01 11.12
C PHE A 573 -28.35 23.32 12.41
N LYS A 574 -29.15 22.36 12.91
CA LYS A 574 -28.81 21.59 14.10
C LYS A 574 -28.62 20.14 13.77
N VAL A 575 -27.49 19.59 14.18
CA VAL A 575 -27.16 18.16 14.06
C VAL A 575 -27.38 17.49 15.41
N THR A 576 -28.18 16.43 15.40
CA THR A 576 -28.54 15.64 16.58
C THR A 576 -28.34 14.14 16.23
N ASP A 577 -28.38 13.30 17.25
CA ASP A 577 -28.43 11.84 17.15
C ASP A 577 -29.47 11.31 16.14
N LYS A 578 -30.67 11.94 16.13
CA LYS A 578 -31.81 11.52 15.31
C LYS A 578 -31.72 11.91 13.84
N ASN A 579 -30.97 12.95 13.51
CA ASN A 579 -30.92 13.47 12.12
C ASN A 579 -29.58 13.29 11.42
N ILE A 580 -28.56 12.79 12.10
CA ILE A 580 -27.22 12.64 11.55
C ILE A 580 -27.21 11.69 10.34
N GLU A 581 -28.00 10.62 10.36
CA GLU A 581 -28.13 9.68 9.25
C GLU A 581 -28.73 10.30 7.98
N LYS A 582 -29.57 11.31 8.13
CA LYS A 582 -30.14 12.07 7.00
C LYS A 582 -29.02 12.81 6.24
N TYR A 583 -27.98 13.25 6.94
CA TYR A 583 -26.91 14.06 6.36
C TYR A 583 -25.72 13.25 5.89
N LEU A 584 -25.35 12.19 6.60
CA LEU A 584 -24.15 11.40 6.32
C LEU A 584 -24.44 10.01 5.74
N GLY A 585 -25.72 9.62 5.65
CA GLY A 585 -26.14 8.27 5.26
C GLY A 585 -26.15 7.30 6.44
N LYS A 586 -26.41 6.02 6.15
CA LYS A 586 -26.47 4.97 7.18
C LYS A 586 -25.15 4.86 7.93
N LYS A 587 -25.23 4.44 9.19
CA LYS A 587 -24.06 4.13 10.02
C LYS A 587 -23.14 3.16 9.27
N LYS A 588 -21.85 3.46 9.25
CA LYS A 588 -20.84 2.64 8.57
C LYS A 588 -20.33 1.50 9.43
N PHE A 589 -20.34 1.72 10.74
CA PHE A 589 -19.85 0.76 11.71
C PHE A 589 -20.96 0.52 12.74
N SER A 590 -21.17 -0.75 13.06
CA SER A 590 -22.04 -1.16 14.17
C SER A 590 -21.24 -1.20 15.46
N ASP A 591 -21.93 -1.15 16.58
CA ASP A 591 -21.32 -1.34 17.89
C ASP A 591 -20.93 -2.81 18.04
N ASP A 592 -19.67 -3.10 18.31
CA ASP A 592 -19.14 -4.43 18.58
C ASP A 592 -19.47 -4.78 20.06
N LEU A 593 -20.76 -4.92 20.36
CA LEU A 593 -21.21 -5.31 21.70
C LEU A 593 -20.93 -6.80 21.93
N VAL A 594 -20.40 -7.12 23.11
CA VAL A 594 -20.19 -8.48 23.55
C VAL A 594 -21.52 -9.23 23.61
N SER A 595 -21.53 -10.51 23.22
CA SER A 595 -22.67 -11.38 23.44
C SER A 595 -23.06 -11.36 24.93
N LYS A 596 -24.34 -11.32 25.21
CA LYS A 596 -24.83 -11.33 26.62
C LYS A 596 -24.87 -12.74 27.20
N GLU A 597 -24.63 -13.75 26.42
CA GLU A 597 -24.72 -15.15 26.81
C GLU A 597 -23.30 -15.76 26.91
N ASP A 598 -23.09 -16.51 27.99
CA ASP A 598 -21.87 -17.29 28.17
C ASP A 598 -21.86 -18.47 27.17
N GLN A 599 -20.79 -18.60 26.42
CA GLN A 599 -20.68 -19.57 25.33
C GLN A 599 -19.50 -20.54 25.53
N VAL A 600 -19.68 -21.77 25.06
CA VAL A 600 -18.59 -22.74 24.99
C VAL A 600 -17.75 -22.46 23.75
N GLY A 601 -16.44 -22.53 23.87
CA GLY A 601 -15.52 -22.38 22.73
C GLY A 601 -15.39 -20.95 22.20
N THR A 602 -16.11 -19.97 22.72
CA THR A 602 -16.04 -18.57 22.27
C THR A 602 -15.46 -17.68 23.35
N VAL A 603 -14.42 -16.90 23.02
CA VAL A 603 -13.72 -16.02 23.95
C VAL A 603 -13.54 -14.62 23.38
N ASN A 604 -13.61 -13.62 24.24
CA ASN A 604 -13.34 -12.23 23.89
C ASN A 604 -11.85 -11.92 24.04
N GLY A 605 -11.09 -12.07 22.97
CA GLY A 605 -9.72 -11.58 22.89
C GLY A 605 -9.68 -10.07 22.63
N LEU A 606 -8.52 -9.47 22.86
CA LEU A 606 -8.25 -8.05 22.62
C LEU A 606 -7.11 -7.89 21.63
N ALA A 607 -7.34 -7.15 20.57
CA ALA A 607 -6.34 -6.81 19.57
C ALA A 607 -6.08 -5.30 19.56
N TRP A 608 -4.89 -4.97 19.09
CA TRP A 608 -4.49 -3.60 18.79
C TRP A 608 -4.21 -3.46 17.30
N THR A 609 -4.68 -2.37 16.72
CA THR A 609 -4.48 -2.04 15.32
C THR A 609 -3.99 -0.59 15.21
N SER A 610 -3.51 -0.21 14.04
CA SER A 610 -3.13 1.19 13.76
C SER A 610 -4.26 2.20 13.98
N VAL A 611 -5.51 1.73 14.03
CA VAL A 611 -6.69 2.58 14.26
C VAL A 611 -7.21 2.53 15.71
N GLY A 612 -6.57 1.79 16.58
CA GLY A 612 -6.90 1.65 18.00
C GLY A 612 -7.15 0.20 18.42
N GLY A 613 -7.67 0.01 19.65
CA GLY A 613 -8.06 -1.31 20.14
C GLY A 613 -9.36 -1.79 19.51
N THR A 614 -9.48 -3.10 19.34
CA THR A 614 -10.70 -3.76 18.89
C THR A 614 -10.90 -5.07 19.65
N MET A 615 -12.15 -5.49 19.77
CA MET A 615 -12.45 -6.85 20.21
C MET A 615 -11.99 -7.84 19.15
N LEU A 616 -11.47 -8.96 19.60
CA LEU A 616 -11.07 -10.09 18.76
C LEU A 616 -11.79 -11.34 19.28
N PRO A 617 -13.04 -11.55 18.87
CA PRO A 617 -13.70 -12.80 19.20
C PRO A 617 -12.93 -13.97 18.57
N ILE A 618 -12.71 -15.02 19.35
CA ILE A 618 -12.08 -16.24 18.88
C ILE A 618 -13.05 -17.38 19.16
N GLU A 619 -13.38 -18.10 18.13
CA GLU A 619 -14.28 -19.23 18.16
C GLU A 619 -13.48 -20.52 17.93
N VAL A 620 -13.71 -21.51 18.75
CA VAL A 620 -13.09 -22.82 18.62
C VAL A 620 -14.17 -23.88 18.52
N SER A 621 -14.01 -24.76 17.55
CA SER A 621 -14.85 -25.95 17.41
C SER A 621 -13.96 -27.20 17.39
N VAL A 622 -14.36 -28.21 18.13
CA VAL A 622 -13.62 -29.48 18.22
C VAL A 622 -14.48 -30.58 17.63
N LEU A 623 -13.99 -31.21 16.57
CA LEU A 623 -14.65 -32.26 15.84
C LEU A 623 -13.91 -33.59 16.00
N ASN A 624 -14.61 -34.73 15.78
CA ASN A 624 -13.92 -36.02 15.68
C ASN A 624 -13.08 -36.03 14.40
N GLY A 625 -11.80 -36.35 14.51
CA GLY A 625 -10.87 -36.24 13.40
C GLY A 625 -9.58 -36.98 13.60
N THR A 626 -8.51 -36.49 13.06
CA THR A 626 -7.17 -37.11 13.01
C THR A 626 -6.07 -36.24 13.69
N GLY A 627 -6.46 -35.25 14.48
CA GLY A 627 -5.53 -34.35 15.15
C GLY A 627 -5.10 -33.15 14.33
N LYS A 628 -5.88 -32.77 13.33
CA LYS A 628 -5.60 -31.56 12.52
C LYS A 628 -5.93 -30.29 13.30
N ILE A 629 -5.12 -29.27 13.10
CA ILE A 629 -5.39 -27.91 13.56
C ILE A 629 -5.70 -27.05 12.34
N GLU A 630 -6.97 -26.66 12.23
CA GLU A 630 -7.42 -25.76 11.16
C GLU A 630 -7.52 -24.33 11.70
N LEU A 631 -6.97 -23.40 10.95
CA LEU A 631 -6.89 -21.99 11.33
C LEU A 631 -7.49 -21.14 10.23
N THR A 632 -8.56 -20.40 10.56
CA THR A 632 -9.27 -19.53 9.60
C THR A 632 -9.47 -18.13 10.17
N GLY A 633 -9.73 -17.14 9.31
CA GLY A 633 -9.92 -15.75 9.70
C GLY A 633 -8.76 -14.81 9.35
N ASN A 634 -7.95 -15.15 8.32
CA ASN A 634 -6.80 -14.35 7.85
C ASN A 634 -5.76 -14.11 8.95
N LEU A 635 -5.35 -15.21 9.61
CA LEU A 635 -4.35 -15.20 10.67
C LEU A 635 -2.94 -15.17 10.08
N GLY A 636 -2.11 -14.25 10.57
CA GLY A 636 -0.68 -14.19 10.24
C GLY A 636 0.14 -15.32 10.88
N ASP A 637 1.40 -15.41 10.52
CA ASP A 637 2.22 -16.57 10.92
C ASP A 637 2.54 -16.58 12.41
N VAL A 638 2.71 -15.43 13.05
CA VAL A 638 2.92 -15.33 14.51
C VAL A 638 1.69 -15.82 15.28
N MET A 639 0.50 -15.48 14.81
CA MET A 639 -0.74 -15.92 15.45
C MET A 639 -0.99 -17.42 15.23
N LYS A 640 -0.62 -17.99 14.07
CA LYS A 640 -0.64 -19.42 13.81
C LYS A 640 0.32 -20.19 14.72
N GLU A 641 1.51 -19.64 14.98
CA GLU A 641 2.48 -20.19 15.91
C GLU A 641 1.96 -20.16 17.35
N SER A 642 1.33 -19.05 17.76
CA SER A 642 0.69 -18.92 19.07
C SER A 642 -0.40 -19.98 19.28
N ALA A 643 -1.21 -20.25 18.25
CA ALA A 643 -2.23 -21.32 18.30
C ALA A 643 -1.60 -22.73 18.48
N LYS A 644 -0.51 -23.03 17.79
CA LYS A 644 0.22 -24.29 17.94
C LYS A 644 0.83 -24.42 19.35
N THR A 645 1.35 -23.32 19.90
CA THR A 645 1.88 -23.26 21.27
C THR A 645 0.77 -23.52 22.29
N ALA A 646 -0.42 -22.93 22.09
CA ALA A 646 -1.60 -23.17 22.93
C ALA A 646 -1.98 -24.64 22.98
N VAL A 647 -2.12 -25.30 21.82
CA VAL A 647 -2.43 -26.74 21.73
C VAL A 647 -1.36 -27.59 22.41
N SER A 648 -0.07 -27.26 22.22
CA SER A 648 1.04 -27.96 22.84
C SER A 648 1.02 -27.87 24.37
N TYR A 649 0.68 -26.68 24.87
CA TYR A 649 0.52 -26.45 26.31
C TYR A 649 -0.65 -27.27 26.89
N ILE A 650 -1.84 -27.17 26.25
CA ILE A 650 -3.03 -27.95 26.69
C ILE A 650 -2.73 -29.44 26.70
N ARG A 651 -2.05 -29.95 25.69
CA ARG A 651 -1.62 -31.36 25.64
C ARG A 651 -0.77 -31.76 26.85
N SER A 652 0.11 -30.87 27.31
CA SER A 652 0.93 -31.15 28.52
C SER A 652 0.13 -31.12 29.83
N LYS A 653 -1.07 -30.53 29.83
CA LYS A 653 -1.94 -30.31 30.97
C LYS A 653 -3.31 -31.03 30.87
N ALA A 654 -3.49 -31.85 29.86
CA ALA A 654 -4.80 -32.46 29.55
C ALA A 654 -5.44 -33.17 30.73
N SER A 655 -4.70 -34.05 31.43
CA SER A 655 -5.18 -34.76 32.62
C SER A 655 -5.57 -33.83 33.78
N GLU A 656 -4.88 -32.70 33.93
CA GLU A 656 -5.18 -31.74 35.01
C GLU A 656 -6.51 -31.03 34.75
N TYR A 657 -6.82 -30.78 33.48
CA TYR A 657 -8.08 -30.08 33.06
C TYR A 657 -9.23 -31.04 32.78
N GLY A 658 -9.04 -32.38 33.01
CA GLY A 658 -10.06 -33.38 32.72
C GLY A 658 -10.31 -33.65 31.25
N ILE A 659 -9.37 -33.27 30.42
CA ILE A 659 -9.37 -33.46 28.97
C ILE A 659 -8.79 -34.84 28.65
N ASP A 660 -9.27 -35.50 27.61
CA ASP A 660 -8.71 -36.76 27.13
C ASP A 660 -7.26 -36.55 26.68
N GLU A 661 -6.34 -37.35 27.19
CA GLU A 661 -4.92 -37.24 26.86
C GLU A 661 -4.64 -37.48 25.38
N ASP A 662 -5.47 -38.27 24.71
CA ASP A 662 -5.35 -38.55 23.26
C ASP A 662 -6.18 -37.62 22.36
N PHE A 663 -6.75 -36.51 22.89
CA PHE A 663 -7.54 -35.57 22.11
C PHE A 663 -6.80 -35.11 20.85
N TYR A 664 -5.50 -34.91 20.92
CA TYR A 664 -4.66 -34.49 19.80
C TYR A 664 -4.50 -35.53 18.67
N LYS A 665 -4.97 -36.77 18.87
CA LYS A 665 -5.01 -37.83 17.84
C LYS A 665 -6.40 -38.01 17.25
N ASN A 666 -7.44 -37.77 18.06
CA ASN A 666 -8.80 -38.18 17.78
C ASN A 666 -9.74 -37.01 17.56
N LYS A 667 -9.26 -35.76 17.73
CA LYS A 667 -10.04 -34.56 17.57
C LYS A 667 -9.31 -33.57 16.65
N ASP A 668 -10.02 -33.06 15.68
CA ASP A 668 -9.61 -31.91 14.88
C ASP A 668 -10.06 -30.62 15.58
N ILE A 669 -9.16 -29.65 15.67
CA ILE A 669 -9.42 -28.36 16.33
C ILE A 669 -9.46 -27.29 15.27
N HIS A 670 -10.63 -26.68 15.11
CA HIS A 670 -10.80 -25.55 14.20
C HIS A 670 -10.87 -24.26 15.01
N ILE A 671 -9.92 -23.36 14.79
CA ILE A 671 -9.85 -22.04 15.42
C ILE A 671 -10.21 -21.01 14.36
N HIS A 672 -11.24 -20.23 14.65
CA HIS A 672 -11.73 -19.19 13.77
C HIS A 672 -11.66 -17.82 14.45
N ALA A 673 -11.13 -16.82 13.76
CA ALA A 673 -11.26 -15.41 14.15
C ALA A 673 -12.12 -14.69 13.10
N PRO A 674 -13.39 -14.33 13.44
CA PRO A 674 -14.29 -13.63 12.52
C PRO A 674 -13.67 -12.37 11.88
N GLU A 675 -14.32 -11.82 10.85
CA GLU A 675 -13.83 -10.68 10.06
C GLU A 675 -12.55 -10.99 9.26
N ALA A 676 -12.60 -12.02 8.41
CA ALA A 676 -11.47 -12.46 7.58
C ALA A 676 -10.91 -11.40 6.62
N ALA A 677 -11.63 -10.32 6.35
CA ALA A 677 -11.17 -9.19 5.54
C ALA A 677 -10.02 -8.39 6.19
N VAL A 678 -9.87 -8.49 7.53
CA VAL A 678 -8.82 -7.78 8.28
C VAL A 678 -7.71 -8.76 8.65
N PRO A 679 -6.47 -8.56 8.18
CA PRO A 679 -5.33 -9.37 8.62
C PRO A 679 -5.14 -9.27 10.13
N LYS A 680 -4.91 -10.41 10.78
CA LYS A 680 -4.68 -10.50 12.22
C LYS A 680 -3.37 -11.22 12.47
N ASP A 681 -2.43 -10.53 13.11
CA ASP A 681 -1.14 -11.14 13.47
C ASP A 681 -0.69 -10.65 14.83
N GLY A 682 -0.01 -11.52 15.56
CA GLY A 682 0.55 -11.20 16.86
C GLY A 682 0.38 -12.33 17.90
N PRO A 683 1.29 -12.43 18.87
CA PRO A 683 1.28 -13.49 19.89
C PRO A 683 0.26 -13.23 21.03
N SER A 684 -0.30 -12.03 21.14
CA SER A 684 -1.11 -11.56 22.28
C SER A 684 -2.48 -12.24 22.43
N ALA A 685 -2.88 -13.09 21.48
CA ALA A 685 -4.09 -13.89 21.55
C ALA A 685 -3.88 -15.27 22.22
N GLY A 686 -2.66 -15.61 22.65
CA GLY A 686 -2.32 -16.93 23.19
C GLY A 686 -3.16 -17.36 24.38
N LEU A 687 -3.40 -16.49 25.37
CA LEU A 687 -4.28 -16.78 26.49
C LEU A 687 -5.72 -17.01 26.04
N ALA A 688 -6.21 -16.20 25.12
CA ALA A 688 -7.59 -16.30 24.60
C ALA A 688 -7.78 -17.61 23.82
N ILE A 689 -6.90 -17.93 22.88
CA ILE A 689 -6.93 -19.18 22.12
C ILE A 689 -6.90 -20.39 23.05
N THR A 690 -6.00 -20.38 24.04
CA THR A 690 -5.88 -21.50 25.00
C THR A 690 -7.16 -21.67 25.81
N THR A 691 -7.78 -20.56 26.27
CA THR A 691 -9.01 -20.58 27.05
C THR A 691 -10.18 -21.13 26.21
N ALA A 692 -10.30 -20.70 24.93
CA ALA A 692 -11.33 -21.18 24.04
C ALA A 692 -11.21 -22.69 23.75
N ILE A 693 -9.99 -23.17 23.52
CA ILE A 693 -9.75 -24.62 23.31
C ILE A 693 -10.08 -25.42 24.57
N VAL A 694 -9.66 -24.96 25.77
CA VAL A 694 -9.97 -25.64 27.02
C VAL A 694 -11.48 -25.64 27.26
N SER A 695 -12.16 -24.53 27.01
CA SER A 695 -13.61 -24.41 27.11
C SER A 695 -14.32 -25.45 26.24
N GLU A 696 -13.95 -25.54 24.97
CA GLU A 696 -14.56 -26.45 24.00
C GLU A 696 -14.28 -27.94 24.33
N LEU A 697 -13.05 -28.27 24.73
CA LEU A 697 -12.69 -29.62 25.10
C LEU A 697 -13.34 -30.09 26.41
N THR A 698 -13.65 -29.17 27.33
CA THR A 698 -14.26 -29.49 28.62
C THR A 698 -15.78 -29.27 28.61
N GLY A 699 -16.35 -28.59 27.61
CA GLY A 699 -17.75 -28.23 27.55
C GLY A 699 -18.15 -27.16 28.57
N ILE A 700 -17.20 -26.42 29.15
CA ILE A 700 -17.46 -25.38 30.16
C ILE A 700 -17.51 -24.02 29.45
N ALA A 701 -18.62 -23.30 29.62
CA ALA A 701 -18.79 -21.99 29.01
C ALA A 701 -17.82 -20.94 29.55
N ILE A 702 -17.43 -20.01 28.69
CA ILE A 702 -16.65 -18.82 29.02
C ILE A 702 -17.62 -17.70 29.36
N LYS A 703 -17.31 -16.94 30.41
CA LYS A 703 -18.10 -15.77 30.81
C LYS A 703 -18.03 -14.70 29.73
N SER A 704 -19.17 -14.22 29.29
CA SER A 704 -19.33 -13.23 28.23
C SER A 704 -18.76 -11.85 28.56
N ASN A 705 -18.78 -11.47 29.84
CA ASN A 705 -18.30 -10.18 30.36
C ASN A 705 -16.75 -10.13 30.58
N VAL A 706 -16.04 -11.22 30.33
CA VAL A 706 -14.58 -11.33 30.49
C VAL A 706 -13.90 -11.18 29.14
N ALA A 707 -12.95 -10.24 29.07
CA ALA A 707 -12.01 -10.16 27.96
C ALA A 707 -10.60 -10.48 28.42
N MET A 708 -9.74 -10.88 27.50
CA MET A 708 -8.37 -11.22 27.87
C MET A 708 -7.37 -10.91 26.77
N THR A 709 -6.14 -10.67 27.17
CA THR A 709 -4.98 -10.54 26.28
C THR A 709 -3.74 -11.07 26.98
N GLY A 710 -2.86 -11.69 26.23
CA GLY A 710 -1.61 -12.20 26.74
C GLY A 710 -1.02 -13.25 25.81
N GLU A 711 0.29 -13.29 25.71
CA GLU A 711 1.02 -14.36 25.05
C GLU A 711 1.17 -15.54 26.03
N ILE A 712 1.19 -16.75 25.53
CA ILE A 712 1.39 -17.96 26.32
C ILE A 712 2.68 -18.66 25.94
N SER A 713 3.48 -19.03 26.92
CA SER A 713 4.67 -19.89 26.70
C SER A 713 4.30 -21.38 26.74
N LEU A 714 5.15 -22.26 26.21
CA LEU A 714 5.03 -23.73 26.32
C LEU A 714 4.92 -24.26 27.75
N LYS A 715 5.26 -23.46 28.74
CA LYS A 715 5.16 -23.77 30.17
C LYS A 715 3.93 -23.11 30.82
N GLY A 716 3.08 -22.45 30.07
CA GLY A 716 1.89 -21.81 30.57
C GLY A 716 2.11 -20.45 31.21
N LYS A 717 3.31 -19.86 31.11
CA LYS A 717 3.57 -18.53 31.65
C LYS A 717 2.87 -17.49 30.74
N ALA A 718 2.16 -16.54 31.37
CA ALA A 718 1.61 -15.38 30.69
C ALA A 718 2.70 -14.33 30.44
N LEU A 719 2.96 -13.99 29.20
CA LEU A 719 4.00 -13.06 28.78
C LEU A 719 3.39 -11.69 28.42
N ALA A 720 4.19 -10.64 28.61
CA ALA A 720 3.77 -9.26 28.39
C ALA A 720 3.37 -8.96 26.92
N ILE A 721 2.44 -8.04 26.77
CA ILE A 721 1.91 -7.60 25.48
C ILE A 721 2.01 -6.07 25.34
N GLY A 722 1.93 -5.59 24.10
CA GLY A 722 1.82 -4.16 23.83
C GLY A 722 0.38 -3.67 23.65
N GLY A 723 0.20 -2.34 23.72
CA GLY A 723 -1.07 -1.67 23.45
C GLY A 723 -2.16 -1.92 24.49
N LEU A 724 -1.81 -2.05 25.77
CA LEU A 724 -2.80 -2.31 26.82
C LEU A 724 -3.82 -1.18 26.97
N LYS A 725 -3.41 0.08 26.79
CA LYS A 725 -4.30 1.25 26.83
C LYS A 725 -5.42 1.14 25.78
N GLU A 726 -5.07 0.82 24.54
CA GLU A 726 -6.02 0.70 23.44
C GLU A 726 -6.91 -0.54 23.60
N LYS A 727 -6.34 -1.66 24.03
CA LYS A 727 -7.06 -2.91 24.29
C LYS A 727 -8.09 -2.75 25.41
N SER A 728 -7.71 -2.06 26.49
CA SER A 728 -8.61 -1.76 27.61
C SER A 728 -9.79 -0.89 27.19
N MET A 729 -9.54 0.08 26.31
CA MET A 729 -10.61 0.92 25.78
C MET A 729 -11.58 0.13 24.89
N ALA A 730 -11.09 -0.86 24.13
CA ALA A 730 -11.94 -1.75 23.35
C ALA A 730 -12.84 -2.60 24.25
N ALA A 731 -12.30 -3.18 25.33
CA ALA A 731 -13.07 -3.94 26.31
C ALA A 731 -14.13 -3.07 27.01
N TYR A 732 -13.77 -1.83 27.39
CA TYR A 732 -14.70 -0.87 27.99
C TYR A 732 -15.89 -0.55 27.06
N LYS A 733 -15.63 -0.27 25.80
CA LYS A 733 -16.67 0.02 24.80
C LYS A 733 -17.57 -1.17 24.52
N ALA A 734 -17.00 -2.38 24.50
CA ALA A 734 -17.72 -3.61 24.28
C ALA A 734 -18.61 -4.02 25.48
N GLY A 735 -18.44 -3.35 26.63
CA GLY A 735 -19.21 -3.61 27.83
C GLY A 735 -18.66 -4.75 28.69
N CYS A 736 -17.38 -5.10 28.54
CA CYS A 736 -16.71 -6.02 29.45
C CYS A 736 -16.49 -5.35 30.82
N ASP A 737 -16.67 -6.07 31.90
CA ASP A 737 -16.38 -5.61 33.26
C ASP A 737 -15.05 -6.18 33.82
N THR A 738 -14.51 -7.23 33.20
CA THR A 738 -13.28 -7.88 33.64
C THR A 738 -12.30 -8.04 32.48
N VAL A 739 -11.04 -7.64 32.70
CA VAL A 739 -9.96 -7.83 31.72
C VAL A 739 -8.78 -8.56 32.35
N ILE A 740 -8.44 -9.73 31.78
CA ILE A 740 -7.30 -10.52 32.22
C ILE A 740 -6.06 -10.08 31.45
N ILE A 741 -5.00 -9.75 32.19
CA ILE A 741 -3.72 -9.25 31.66
C ILE A 741 -2.54 -10.04 32.25
N PRO A 742 -1.41 -10.13 31.54
CA PRO A 742 -0.18 -10.64 32.14
C PRO A 742 0.32 -9.76 33.28
N GLN A 743 0.96 -10.39 34.30
CA GLN A 743 1.46 -9.65 35.45
C GLN A 743 2.47 -8.58 35.08
N ASP A 744 3.30 -8.84 34.09
CA ASP A 744 4.34 -7.90 33.65
C ASP A 744 3.75 -6.60 33.02
N ASN A 745 2.47 -6.62 32.63
CA ASN A 745 1.73 -5.45 32.16
C ASN A 745 1.06 -4.64 33.29
N LYS A 746 1.22 -5.04 34.57
CA LYS A 746 0.64 -4.29 35.68
C LYS A 746 1.15 -2.83 35.74
N LYS A 747 2.39 -2.58 35.33
CA LYS A 747 2.98 -1.24 35.19
C LYS A 747 2.27 -0.37 34.16
N ASP A 748 1.69 -0.97 33.11
CA ASP A 748 1.05 -0.26 32.01
C ASP A 748 -0.37 0.22 32.40
N LEU A 749 -0.89 -0.26 33.55
CA LEU A 749 -2.16 0.22 34.10
C LEU A 749 -2.15 1.73 34.41
N ASP A 750 -0.97 2.29 34.70
CA ASP A 750 -0.83 3.74 34.98
C ASP A 750 -1.19 4.60 33.75
N GLU A 751 -1.13 4.04 32.54
CA GLU A 751 -1.46 4.73 31.30
C GLU A 751 -2.96 4.70 30.96
N ILE A 752 -3.74 3.89 31.66
CA ILE A 752 -5.18 3.73 31.45
C ILE A 752 -5.91 4.85 32.21
N SER A 753 -6.93 5.43 31.55
CA SER A 753 -7.74 6.49 32.15
C SER A 753 -8.50 6.00 33.38
N ASP A 754 -8.71 6.89 34.36
CA ASP A 754 -9.42 6.56 35.60
C ASP A 754 -10.87 6.12 35.35
N GLU A 755 -11.51 6.64 34.31
CA GLU A 755 -12.86 6.24 33.89
C GLU A 755 -12.95 4.75 33.54
N VAL A 756 -11.98 4.24 32.81
CA VAL A 756 -11.90 2.82 32.43
C VAL A 756 -11.58 1.95 33.65
N LYS A 757 -10.69 2.42 34.55
CA LYS A 757 -10.34 1.72 35.80
C LYS A 757 -11.48 1.62 36.80
N GLN A 758 -12.45 2.55 36.73
CA GLN A 758 -13.64 2.52 37.60
C GLN A 758 -14.66 1.48 37.15
N VAL A 759 -14.65 1.09 35.88
CA VAL A 759 -15.64 0.16 35.29
C VAL A 759 -15.06 -1.23 35.09
N ILE A 760 -13.79 -1.31 34.70
CA ILE A 760 -13.13 -2.58 34.39
C ILE A 760 -12.27 -3.01 35.57
N ASP A 761 -12.49 -4.24 36.02
CA ASP A 761 -11.59 -4.94 36.96
C ASP A 761 -10.44 -5.61 36.17
N PHE A 762 -9.21 -5.13 36.41
CA PHE A 762 -7.99 -5.66 35.76
C PHE A 762 -7.36 -6.74 36.64
N ILE A 763 -7.46 -7.99 36.18
CA ILE A 763 -6.91 -9.12 36.90
C ILE A 763 -5.58 -9.53 36.26
N SER A 764 -4.49 -9.38 36.97
CA SER A 764 -3.15 -9.75 36.51
C SER A 764 -2.82 -11.20 36.84
N VAL A 765 -2.36 -11.98 35.85
CA VAL A 765 -2.05 -13.39 35.94
C VAL A 765 -0.60 -13.67 35.57
N LYS A 766 0.03 -14.62 36.29
CA LYS A 766 1.38 -15.11 35.99
C LYS A 766 1.36 -16.32 35.06
N ASN A 767 0.40 -17.21 35.31
CA ASN A 767 0.27 -18.47 34.62
C ASN A 767 -1.16 -18.65 34.10
N PHE A 768 -1.28 -19.48 33.08
CA PHE A 768 -2.58 -19.76 32.46
C PHE A 768 -3.57 -20.43 33.44
N ASP A 769 -3.08 -21.23 34.40
CA ASP A 769 -3.94 -21.88 35.39
C ASP A 769 -4.74 -20.85 36.24
N GLU A 770 -4.25 -19.64 36.38
CA GLU A 770 -4.94 -18.53 37.05
C GLU A 770 -6.06 -17.91 36.19
N VAL A 771 -6.01 -18.11 34.88
CA VAL A 771 -7.03 -17.58 33.94
C VAL A 771 -8.33 -18.37 34.03
N LEU A 772 -8.25 -19.69 34.11
CA LEU A 772 -9.41 -20.58 34.03
C LEU A 772 -10.50 -20.30 35.11
N PRO A 773 -10.18 -20.10 36.38
CA PRO A 773 -11.19 -19.82 37.42
C PRO A 773 -11.84 -18.46 37.26
N ILE A 774 -11.21 -17.53 36.54
CA ILE A 774 -11.73 -16.18 36.26
C ILE A 774 -12.64 -16.21 35.03
N ALA A 775 -12.15 -16.81 33.94
CA ALA A 775 -12.76 -16.79 32.63
C ALA A 775 -13.90 -17.81 32.48
N LEU A 776 -13.80 -19.00 33.08
CA LEU A 776 -14.81 -20.04 32.96
C LEU A 776 -15.91 -19.90 34.03
N VAL A 777 -17.12 -20.36 33.68
CA VAL A 777 -18.28 -20.39 34.60
C VAL A 777 -18.01 -21.36 35.75
N SER A 778 -17.31 -22.46 35.50
CA SER A 778 -16.89 -23.44 36.49
C SER A 778 -15.47 -23.93 36.22
N ARG A 779 -14.77 -24.41 37.28
CA ARG A 779 -13.42 -24.94 37.10
C ARG A 779 -13.44 -26.28 36.39
N PRO A 780 -12.52 -26.56 35.45
CA PRO A 780 -12.29 -27.90 34.96
C PRO A 780 -11.89 -28.82 36.10
N ILE A 781 -12.53 -29.98 36.22
CA ILE A 781 -12.31 -30.94 37.28
C ILE A 781 -11.55 -32.13 36.72
N LYS A 782 -10.49 -32.56 37.39
CA LYS A 782 -9.75 -33.77 37.09
C LYS A 782 -10.70 -34.95 37.02
N LYS A 783 -10.82 -35.67 35.89
CA LYS A 783 -11.59 -36.90 35.82
C LYS A 783 -11.00 -37.87 36.86
N LYS A 784 -11.77 -38.21 37.90
CA LYS A 784 -11.39 -39.34 38.78
C LYS A 784 -11.33 -40.58 37.91
N GLU A 785 -10.22 -41.28 37.86
CA GLU A 785 -10.18 -42.61 37.32
C GLU A 785 -11.27 -43.45 37.99
N VAL A 786 -12.34 -43.71 37.26
CA VAL A 786 -13.28 -44.79 37.63
C VAL A 786 -12.53 -46.07 37.34
N LYS A 787 -11.86 -46.61 38.34
CA LYS A 787 -11.41 -47.99 38.29
C LYS A 787 -12.67 -48.85 38.14
N GLU A 788 -12.97 -49.25 36.93
CA GLU A 788 -13.91 -50.35 36.71
C GLU A 788 -13.34 -51.57 37.43
N ASN A 789 -13.86 -51.82 38.60
CA ASN A 789 -13.71 -53.12 39.24
C ASN A 789 -14.44 -54.17 38.38
N ILE A 790 -13.71 -54.78 37.44
CA ILE A 790 -14.18 -55.98 36.77
C ILE A 790 -14.22 -57.06 37.83
N ILE A 791 -15.42 -57.28 38.42
CA ILE A 791 -15.74 -58.44 39.19
C ILE A 791 -15.85 -59.59 38.20
N VAL A 792 -14.78 -60.31 38.03
CA VAL A 792 -14.80 -61.63 37.38
C VAL A 792 -15.57 -62.60 38.28
N THR A 793 -16.83 -62.77 38.04
CA THR A 793 -17.61 -63.86 38.65
C THR A 793 -17.36 -65.10 37.84
N ASP A 794 -16.53 -65.95 38.37
CA ASP A 794 -16.32 -67.35 37.97
C ASP A 794 -17.59 -68.13 38.22
N LYS A 795 -18.38 -68.37 37.17
CA LYS A 795 -19.47 -69.37 37.24
C LYS A 795 -19.07 -70.60 36.48
N THR A 796 -18.42 -71.49 37.16
CA THR A 796 -18.41 -72.95 36.85
C THR A 796 -19.77 -73.54 37.13
N SER A 797 -20.65 -73.77 36.14
CA SER A 797 -21.79 -74.60 36.21
C SER A 797 -21.57 -75.86 35.37
N LYS A 798 -21.44 -76.97 36.04
CA LYS A 798 -21.50 -78.36 35.52
C LYS A 798 -22.85 -78.53 34.83
N THR A 799 -22.84 -78.85 33.59
CA THR A 799 -24.01 -79.33 32.86
C THR A 799 -24.00 -80.79 32.82
N ASN A 800 -24.97 -81.49 33.49
CA ASN A 800 -25.27 -82.90 33.33
C ASN A 800 -25.98 -83.07 32.01
N VAL A 801 -25.45 -84.02 31.25
CA VAL A 801 -26.13 -84.62 30.07
C VAL A 801 -27.16 -85.59 30.51
N VAL A 802 -28.38 -85.47 30.12
CA VAL A 802 -29.37 -86.57 30.07
C VAL A 802 -29.95 -86.66 28.67
N THR A 803 -29.70 -87.84 28.05
CA THR A 803 -30.24 -88.27 26.78
C THR A 803 -31.76 -88.53 26.89
N GLN A 804 -32.58 -88.08 25.97
CA GLN A 804 -33.53 -88.73 25.11
C GLN A 804 -33.95 -87.94 23.96
#